data_1cb9c7ade0ade4652fe36a759a18e26b
#
_entry.id   1cb9c7ade0ade4652fe36a759a18e26b
#
_cell.length_a   1.000
_cell.length_b   1.000
_cell.length_c   1.000
_cell.angle_alpha   90.00
_cell.angle_beta   90.00
_cell.angle_gamma   90.00
#
_symmetry.space_group_name_H-M   'P 1'
#
loop_
_entity.id
_entity.type
_entity.pdbx_description
1 polymer ?
#
loop_
_entity_poly.entity_id
_entity_poly.type
_entity_poly.pdbx_seq_one_letter_code
_entity_poly.pdbx_strand_id
1 'polypeptide(L)'
;METLAATAHPDRFADRHLGPREAEIEAMLEAVGYASLDALSDAAVPEAIQLRRPLDLPDALSEAELLATLRGLSEENVEARSFIGMGYHGTVLPPVIQRNVLENPGWYTQYTPYQAEIAQGRLEALLNFQTVVSDLCGLPIANASLLDEGTAAAEAMSLFSGAHRGKRSRFVVDARCHPQTVAVVRMRAEPLGIAVDVTEAREATLGDDLIGVLVQYPTTDGEIVDYADLADRVHAVKGYVAAATDLLALTLIEAPGTWGADVALGSSQRFGVPMGYGGPHAAFFATTEKFARKIPGRIIGLSQDRHGAPALRMALQTREQHIRREKATSNICTAQVLLANIAGFYAVYHGPDGLTAIAEYVHGLTARLAAGLRAAGHAVAHDAFFDTLRVAPAGESGEGLVARAQEQHDINLRLYANGDVGVALDETVTDADLADLLDVFGGDLSEAEAEPGAGAMARTTDFLTHPTFSAYRSETEMLRYLKRLENKDLSLAHAMIPLGSCTMKLNATAEMMPVTFPGFAGLHPFAPLSQAEGYEEVLGSLEEWLGEITGFDAVSLQPNSGAMGEYTGLLTIRAYHAAQGDDRDVCLIPTSAHGTNPASAVMAGMTVVAVKVDDDGNVDLADLKARAEEHAPRLAALMITYPSTHGVFETTIQEMADVVHDAGGLVYMDGANLNAQVGLCRPGDFGMDVCHLNLHKTFAIPHGGGGPGMGPIGVVEKLAPFLPGHPVVPTGGEEAIGPVAAAPYGSALISLISWAYIAMMGPDGLKRASQIAILNANYMAKRLDGHYDVLYRGPSGLSAHEFILDVRPFQKAGVSAEDIAKRLIDYGFHAPTMSWPVAGTLMIEPTESEGKAELDRFCDAMIAIRTEIQEIELGQADAEDNVLNNAPHTLAEVSADDWTHAYPRSQAGFPTPEAAAHKVWPSVGRVDNAYGDRNLVCSCPPMEAYA
;
A
#
# COMPACT_ATOMS: atom_id res chain seq x y z
N MET A 1 -5.50 -27.97 -37.02
CA MET A 1 -5.55 -26.71 -36.21
C MET A 1 -6.93 -26.02 -36.27
N GLU A 2 -7.71 -26.13 -37.34
CA GLU A 2 -9.04 -25.49 -37.43
C GLU A 2 -10.14 -26.12 -36.54
N THR A 3 -9.96 -27.33 -36.04
CA THR A 3 -10.97 -28.00 -35.20
C THR A 3 -10.90 -27.67 -33.70
N LEU A 4 -9.78 -27.15 -33.21
CA LEU A 4 -9.62 -26.73 -31.80
C LEU A 4 -10.17 -25.30 -31.55
N ALA A 5 -10.10 -24.43 -32.56
CA ALA A 5 -10.66 -23.08 -32.45
C ALA A 5 -12.20 -23.04 -32.29
N ALA A 6 -12.88 -24.10 -32.72
CA ALA A 6 -14.34 -24.21 -32.61
C ALA A 6 -14.88 -24.57 -31.22
N THR A 7 -13.99 -24.96 -30.29
CA THR A 7 -14.36 -25.33 -28.91
C THR A 7 -13.97 -24.28 -27.89
N ALA A 8 -13.13 -23.29 -28.24
CA ALA A 8 -12.79 -22.19 -27.34
C ALA A 8 -13.97 -21.24 -27.15
N HIS A 9 -14.19 -20.77 -25.92
CA HIS A 9 -15.20 -19.77 -25.63
C HIS A 9 -14.95 -18.50 -26.46
N PRO A 10 -15.98 -17.94 -27.13
CA PRO A 10 -15.80 -16.80 -28.03
C PRO A 10 -15.46 -15.48 -27.28
N ASP A 11 -15.83 -15.39 -26.02
CA ASP A 11 -15.57 -14.23 -25.17
C ASP A 11 -14.31 -14.46 -24.35
N ARG A 12 -13.16 -14.06 -24.90
CA ARG A 12 -11.85 -14.14 -24.23
C ARG A 12 -11.57 -12.85 -23.49
N PHE A 13 -11.15 -12.97 -22.24
CA PHE A 13 -10.87 -11.81 -21.39
C PHE A 13 -9.78 -10.89 -21.97
N ALA A 14 -8.72 -11.44 -22.55
CA ALA A 14 -7.67 -10.64 -23.19
C ALA A 14 -8.24 -9.65 -24.24
N ASP A 15 -9.29 -10.03 -24.98
CA ASP A 15 -9.93 -9.15 -25.96
C ASP A 15 -10.79 -8.05 -25.30
N ARG A 16 -11.05 -8.15 -23.98
CA ARG A 16 -11.74 -7.14 -23.16
C ARG A 16 -10.77 -6.23 -22.42
N HIS A 17 -9.66 -6.79 -21.94
CA HIS A 17 -8.66 -6.05 -21.17
C HIS A 17 -7.78 -5.17 -22.04
N LEU A 18 -7.32 -5.69 -23.18
CA LEU A 18 -6.43 -4.95 -24.10
C LEU A 18 -7.22 -3.85 -24.83
N GLY A 19 -6.75 -2.61 -24.71
CA GLY A 19 -7.44 -1.43 -25.22
C GLY A 19 -7.51 -1.36 -26.74
N PRO A 20 -6.38 -1.41 -27.47
CA PRO A 20 -6.38 -1.29 -28.94
C PRO A 20 -6.92 -2.55 -29.62
N ARG A 21 -7.74 -2.37 -30.66
CA ARG A 21 -8.26 -3.43 -31.52
C ARG A 21 -7.26 -3.75 -32.63
N GLU A 22 -7.40 -4.90 -33.31
CA GLU A 22 -6.46 -5.35 -34.34
C GLU A 22 -6.17 -4.28 -35.41
N ALA A 23 -7.21 -3.65 -35.99
CA ALA A 23 -7.02 -2.59 -36.98
C ALA A 23 -6.33 -1.32 -36.41
N GLU A 24 -6.53 -1.06 -35.12
CA GLU A 24 -5.85 0.04 -34.42
C GLU A 24 -4.38 -0.32 -34.16
N ILE A 25 -4.11 -1.57 -33.77
CA ILE A 25 -2.74 -2.09 -33.59
C ILE A 25 -1.97 -2.00 -34.90
N GLU A 26 -2.58 -2.41 -36.03
CA GLU A 26 -1.97 -2.29 -37.34
C GLU A 26 -1.63 -0.83 -37.68
N ALA A 27 -2.56 0.10 -37.46
CA ALA A 27 -2.33 1.53 -37.71
C ALA A 27 -1.25 2.13 -36.79
N MET A 28 -1.21 1.71 -35.51
CA MET A 28 -0.18 2.15 -34.55
C MET A 28 1.19 1.59 -34.92
N LEU A 29 1.28 0.31 -35.34
CA LEU A 29 2.51 -0.31 -35.80
C LEU A 29 3.04 0.39 -37.07
N GLU A 30 2.17 0.73 -38.03
CA GLU A 30 2.54 1.52 -39.20
C GLU A 30 3.13 2.87 -38.79
N ALA A 31 2.51 3.58 -37.85
CA ALA A 31 2.98 4.88 -37.37
C ALA A 31 4.37 4.81 -36.70
N VAL A 32 4.68 3.72 -35.97
CA VAL A 32 6.00 3.52 -35.35
C VAL A 32 7.01 2.80 -36.27
N GLY A 33 6.57 2.30 -37.43
CA GLY A 33 7.42 1.73 -38.48
C GLY A 33 7.75 0.24 -38.33
N TYR A 34 6.87 -0.56 -37.69
CA TYR A 34 7.08 -2.00 -37.52
C TYR A 34 5.95 -2.82 -38.13
N ALA A 35 6.29 -4.05 -38.56
CA ALA A 35 5.38 -4.92 -39.29
C ALA A 35 4.45 -5.76 -38.36
N SER A 36 4.84 -5.97 -37.11
CA SER A 36 4.10 -6.77 -36.13
C SER A 36 4.50 -6.42 -34.70
N LEU A 37 3.68 -6.85 -33.71
CA LEU A 37 4.02 -6.72 -32.29
C LEU A 37 5.31 -7.48 -31.93
N ASP A 38 5.53 -8.67 -32.51
CA ASP A 38 6.77 -9.41 -32.28
C ASP A 38 7.99 -8.65 -32.85
N ALA A 39 7.90 -8.07 -34.05
CA ALA A 39 8.98 -7.27 -34.60
C ALA A 39 9.31 -6.02 -33.79
N LEU A 40 8.29 -5.39 -33.20
CA LEU A 40 8.46 -4.23 -32.30
C LEU A 40 9.13 -4.66 -30.98
N SER A 41 8.60 -5.69 -30.33
CA SER A 41 9.14 -6.19 -29.05
C SER A 41 10.56 -6.76 -29.22
N ASP A 42 10.85 -7.48 -30.30
CA ASP A 42 12.20 -7.96 -30.62
C ASP A 42 13.20 -6.82 -30.85
N ALA A 43 12.76 -5.68 -31.35
CA ALA A 43 13.59 -4.49 -31.50
C ALA A 43 13.77 -3.68 -30.21
N ALA A 44 12.80 -3.73 -29.31
CA ALA A 44 12.82 -3.00 -28.03
C ALA A 44 13.62 -3.74 -26.96
N VAL A 45 13.40 -5.06 -26.83
CA VAL A 45 14.07 -5.91 -25.83
C VAL A 45 15.42 -6.41 -26.36
N PRO A 46 16.53 -6.29 -25.62
CA PRO A 46 17.84 -6.78 -26.05
C PRO A 46 17.80 -8.28 -26.36
N GLU A 47 18.40 -8.67 -27.51
CA GLU A 47 18.37 -10.04 -28.04
C GLU A 47 18.88 -11.09 -27.02
N ALA A 48 19.88 -10.72 -26.22
CA ALA A 48 20.53 -11.61 -25.26
C ALA A 48 19.61 -12.04 -24.10
N ILE A 49 18.55 -11.28 -23.81
CA ILE A 49 17.64 -11.56 -22.69
C ILE A 49 16.24 -11.99 -23.14
N GLN A 50 15.97 -12.07 -24.44
CA GLN A 50 14.65 -12.40 -24.97
C GLN A 50 14.22 -13.81 -24.65
N LEU A 51 13.02 -13.96 -24.10
CA LEU A 51 12.36 -15.26 -23.92
C LEU A 51 11.85 -15.79 -25.26
N ARG A 52 12.36 -16.95 -25.70
CA ARG A 52 12.04 -17.57 -27.01
C ARG A 52 11.07 -18.74 -26.91
N ARG A 53 10.41 -18.92 -25.77
CA ARG A 53 9.36 -19.92 -25.55
C ARG A 53 8.11 -19.27 -24.97
N PRO A 54 6.93 -19.88 -25.09
CA PRO A 54 5.78 -19.42 -24.32
C PRO A 54 6.03 -19.61 -22.82
N LEU A 55 5.28 -18.88 -22.02
CA LEU A 55 5.19 -19.10 -20.57
C LEU A 55 4.48 -20.47 -20.34
N ASP A 56 4.95 -21.24 -19.38
CA ASP A 56 4.34 -22.49 -18.96
C ASP A 56 3.29 -22.21 -17.86
N LEU A 57 2.17 -21.67 -18.29
CA LEU A 57 1.01 -21.32 -17.47
C LEU A 57 -0.24 -22.01 -17.98
N PRO A 58 -1.27 -22.16 -17.15
CA PRO A 58 -2.56 -22.71 -17.60
C PRO A 58 -3.17 -21.91 -18.75
N ASP A 59 -4.01 -22.57 -19.55
CA ASP A 59 -4.83 -21.92 -20.57
C ASP A 59 -5.75 -20.86 -19.95
N ALA A 60 -6.01 -19.78 -20.70
CA ALA A 60 -6.81 -18.66 -20.24
C ALA A 60 -8.26 -19.07 -19.92
N LEU A 61 -8.75 -18.68 -18.74
CA LEU A 61 -10.14 -18.81 -18.34
C LEU A 61 -11.00 -17.67 -18.89
N SER A 62 -12.27 -17.96 -19.20
CA SER A 62 -13.28 -16.90 -19.36
C SER A 62 -13.68 -16.32 -17.98
N GLU A 63 -14.27 -15.12 -17.95
CA GLU A 63 -14.78 -14.52 -16.71
C GLU A 63 -15.75 -15.44 -15.95
N ALA A 64 -16.61 -16.18 -16.69
CA ALA A 64 -17.56 -17.11 -16.10
C ALA A 64 -16.88 -18.32 -15.44
N GLU A 65 -15.86 -18.89 -16.10
CA GLU A 65 -15.05 -19.99 -15.55
C GLU A 65 -14.24 -19.53 -14.36
N LEU A 66 -13.61 -18.36 -14.44
CA LEU A 66 -12.89 -17.74 -13.31
C LEU A 66 -13.77 -17.64 -12.07
N LEU A 67 -14.93 -16.99 -12.20
CA LEU A 67 -15.84 -16.78 -11.07
C LEU A 67 -16.39 -18.09 -10.49
N ALA A 68 -16.60 -19.10 -11.33
CA ALA A 68 -16.99 -20.44 -10.87
C ALA A 68 -15.86 -21.12 -10.09
N THR A 69 -14.62 -21.04 -10.59
CA THR A 69 -13.43 -21.60 -9.95
C THR A 69 -13.18 -20.94 -8.58
N LEU A 70 -13.11 -19.59 -8.54
CA LEU A 70 -12.86 -18.88 -7.28
C LEU A 70 -14.00 -19.04 -6.27
N ARG A 71 -15.25 -19.25 -6.72
CA ARG A 71 -16.35 -19.59 -5.81
C ARG A 71 -16.17 -20.99 -5.23
N GLY A 72 -15.74 -21.96 -6.05
CA GLY A 72 -15.40 -23.31 -5.57
C GLY A 72 -14.29 -23.27 -4.53
N LEU A 73 -13.19 -22.58 -4.82
CA LEU A 73 -12.06 -22.42 -3.89
C LEU A 73 -12.46 -21.65 -2.61
N SER A 74 -13.35 -20.67 -2.71
CA SER A 74 -13.90 -20.00 -1.52
C SER A 74 -14.69 -20.97 -0.63
N GLU A 75 -15.43 -21.92 -1.24
CA GLU A 75 -16.22 -22.92 -0.52
C GLU A 75 -15.36 -24.06 0.08
N GLU A 76 -14.09 -24.21 -0.38
CA GLU A 76 -13.11 -25.13 0.22
C GLU A 76 -12.52 -24.57 1.52
N ASN A 77 -12.57 -23.26 1.74
CA ASN A 77 -12.23 -22.67 3.01
C ASN A 77 -13.35 -22.90 4.05
N VAL A 78 -12.97 -23.26 5.27
CA VAL A 78 -13.93 -23.49 6.35
C VAL A 78 -14.18 -22.17 7.09
N GLU A 79 -15.41 -21.66 6.98
CA GLU A 79 -15.84 -20.45 7.69
C GLU A 79 -16.13 -20.75 9.19
N ALA A 80 -15.12 -21.24 9.94
CA ALA A 80 -15.23 -21.43 11.37
C ALA A 80 -15.27 -20.09 12.11
N ARG A 81 -16.07 -20.01 13.17
CA ARG A 81 -16.14 -18.82 14.02
C ARG A 81 -14.81 -18.62 14.75
N SER A 82 -14.16 -17.48 14.54
CA SER A 82 -12.82 -17.22 15.07
C SER A 82 -12.88 -16.35 16.31
N PHE A 83 -12.40 -16.88 17.44
CA PHE A 83 -12.18 -16.16 18.69
C PHE A 83 -10.69 -16.11 19.06
N ILE A 84 -9.82 -16.14 18.05
CA ILE A 84 -8.36 -16.12 18.23
C ILE A 84 -7.90 -14.72 18.64
N GLY A 85 -8.48 -13.67 18.09
CA GLY A 85 -8.09 -12.28 18.31
C GLY A 85 -6.71 -11.94 17.74
N MET A 86 -5.77 -11.54 18.58
CA MET A 86 -4.41 -11.18 18.19
C MET A 86 -4.33 -10.05 17.16
N GLY A 87 -5.25 -9.07 17.27
CA GLY A 87 -5.32 -7.91 16.38
C GLY A 87 -6.16 -8.09 15.11
N TYR A 88 -6.85 -9.23 14.96
CA TYR A 88 -7.78 -9.53 13.87
C TYR A 88 -9.14 -9.92 14.45
N HIS A 89 -10.20 -9.27 13.95
CA HIS A 89 -11.55 -9.39 14.52
C HIS A 89 -12.59 -9.42 13.41
N GLY A 90 -13.68 -10.16 13.62
CA GLY A 90 -14.87 -10.04 12.80
C GLY A 90 -15.45 -8.63 12.89
N THR A 91 -15.99 -8.13 11.80
CA THR A 91 -16.59 -6.79 11.73
C THR A 91 -17.75 -6.76 10.74
N VAL A 92 -18.70 -5.88 10.98
CA VAL A 92 -19.86 -5.67 10.10
C VAL A 92 -19.60 -4.48 9.20
N LEU A 93 -19.10 -4.74 7.98
CA LEU A 93 -18.95 -3.67 6.98
C LEU A 93 -20.36 -3.21 6.54
N PRO A 94 -20.75 -1.93 6.78
CA PRO A 94 -22.04 -1.45 6.34
C PRO A 94 -22.20 -1.59 4.81
N PRO A 95 -23.31 -2.18 4.31
CA PRO A 95 -23.47 -2.43 2.86
C PRO A 95 -23.39 -1.17 2.00
N VAL A 96 -23.78 -0.01 2.53
CA VAL A 96 -23.63 1.28 1.84
C VAL A 96 -22.17 1.67 1.62
N ILE A 97 -21.26 1.28 2.52
CA ILE A 97 -19.82 1.50 2.36
C ILE A 97 -19.23 0.42 1.46
N GLN A 98 -19.56 -0.85 1.66
CA GLN A 98 -19.07 -1.94 0.82
C GLN A 98 -19.32 -1.65 -0.66
N ARG A 99 -20.57 -1.43 -1.05
CA ARG A 99 -20.94 -1.23 -2.45
C ARG A 99 -20.40 0.08 -3.04
N ASN A 100 -20.36 1.16 -2.27
CA ASN A 100 -20.04 2.48 -2.80
C ASN A 100 -18.58 2.92 -2.56
N VAL A 101 -17.77 2.10 -1.90
CA VAL A 101 -16.33 2.34 -1.70
C VAL A 101 -15.51 1.13 -2.12
N LEU A 102 -15.68 -0.03 -1.44
CA LEU A 102 -14.87 -1.23 -1.71
C LEU A 102 -15.11 -1.78 -3.13
N GLU A 103 -16.36 -1.82 -3.58
CA GLU A 103 -16.76 -2.34 -4.90
C GLU A 103 -16.87 -1.25 -5.98
N ASN A 104 -16.58 0.01 -5.66
CA ASN A 104 -16.76 1.14 -6.57
C ASN A 104 -15.43 1.56 -7.24
N PRO A 105 -15.30 1.42 -8.58
CA PRO A 105 -14.09 1.81 -9.31
C PRO A 105 -13.77 3.31 -9.18
N GLY A 106 -14.74 4.16 -8.90
CA GLY A 106 -14.52 5.57 -8.60
C GLY A 106 -13.61 5.78 -7.36
N TRP A 107 -13.59 4.82 -6.43
CA TRP A 107 -12.75 4.86 -5.23
C TRP A 107 -11.49 4.01 -5.34
N TYR A 108 -11.57 2.77 -5.87
CA TYR A 108 -10.42 1.88 -5.85
C TYR A 108 -9.47 2.04 -7.05
N THR A 109 -9.85 2.77 -8.10
CA THR A 109 -8.98 3.01 -9.26
C THR A 109 -8.24 4.35 -9.23
N GLN A 110 -8.25 5.04 -8.11
CA GLN A 110 -7.51 6.28 -7.90
C GLN A 110 -6.04 6.00 -7.56
N TYR A 111 -5.20 7.04 -7.67
CA TYR A 111 -3.80 7.00 -7.23
C TYR A 111 -3.57 7.92 -6.01
N THR A 112 -2.36 7.87 -5.47
CA THR A 112 -1.91 8.81 -4.43
C THR A 112 -2.24 10.26 -4.82
N PRO A 113 -2.82 11.07 -3.93
CA PRO A 113 -3.36 12.39 -4.26
C PRO A 113 -2.27 13.46 -4.47
N TYR A 114 -1.30 13.20 -5.35
CA TYR A 114 -0.28 14.18 -5.74
C TYR A 114 -0.87 15.39 -6.45
N GLN A 115 -1.98 15.20 -7.20
CA GLN A 115 -2.75 16.25 -7.83
C GLN A 115 -3.95 16.59 -6.93
N ALA A 116 -3.72 17.45 -5.94
CA ALA A 116 -4.69 17.75 -4.90
C ALA A 116 -6.02 18.30 -5.46
N GLU A 117 -5.98 19.08 -6.56
CA GLU A 117 -7.13 19.75 -7.14
C GLU A 117 -8.21 18.78 -7.68
N ILE A 118 -7.82 17.57 -8.05
CA ILE A 118 -8.70 16.49 -8.51
C ILE A 118 -8.73 15.30 -7.55
N ALA A 119 -8.48 15.56 -6.28
CA ALA A 119 -8.39 14.53 -5.24
C ALA A 119 -9.03 14.99 -3.92
N GLN A 120 -9.85 16.04 -3.92
CA GLN A 120 -10.39 16.65 -2.71
C GLN A 120 -11.33 15.71 -1.94
N GLY A 121 -11.99 14.76 -2.62
CA GLY A 121 -12.87 13.79 -1.98
C GLY A 121 -12.12 12.76 -1.14
N ARG A 122 -11.11 12.10 -1.71
CA ARG A 122 -10.29 11.13 -0.96
C ARG A 122 -9.39 11.80 0.08
N LEU A 123 -8.97 13.04 -0.17
CA LEU A 123 -8.24 13.83 0.82
C LEU A 123 -9.12 14.15 2.04
N GLU A 124 -10.42 14.46 1.83
CA GLU A 124 -11.38 14.65 2.92
C GLU A 124 -11.63 13.33 3.67
N ALA A 125 -11.77 12.21 2.97
CA ALA A 125 -11.91 10.89 3.59
C ALA A 125 -10.69 10.52 4.45
N LEU A 126 -9.47 10.77 3.98
CA LEU A 126 -8.24 10.54 4.75
C LEU A 126 -8.10 11.51 5.93
N LEU A 127 -8.56 12.74 5.80
CA LEU A 127 -8.59 13.69 6.92
C LEU A 127 -9.56 13.24 8.02
N ASN A 128 -10.71 12.66 7.64
CA ASN A 128 -11.61 12.01 8.58
C ASN A 128 -10.91 10.88 9.32
N PHE A 129 -10.21 9.99 8.59
CA PHE A 129 -9.44 8.90 9.21
C PHE A 129 -8.38 9.42 10.20
N GLN A 130 -7.60 10.42 9.82
CA GLN A 130 -6.60 11.05 10.71
C GLN A 130 -7.26 11.62 11.98
N THR A 131 -8.43 12.23 11.84
CA THR A 131 -9.19 12.80 12.96
C THR A 131 -9.68 11.69 13.89
N VAL A 132 -10.23 10.59 13.35
CA VAL A 132 -10.63 9.41 14.14
C VAL A 132 -9.47 8.92 14.98
N VAL A 133 -8.31 8.72 14.36
CA VAL A 133 -7.12 8.22 15.04
C VAL A 133 -6.61 9.20 16.09
N SER A 134 -6.50 10.49 15.75
CA SER A 134 -6.04 11.53 16.68
C SER A 134 -6.94 11.66 17.92
N ASP A 135 -8.25 11.71 17.71
CA ASP A 135 -9.22 11.88 18.81
C ASP A 135 -9.27 10.65 19.73
N LEU A 136 -9.30 9.44 19.14
CA LEU A 136 -9.34 8.21 19.94
C LEU A 136 -8.04 8.01 20.70
N CYS A 137 -6.88 8.24 20.07
CA CYS A 137 -5.58 8.10 20.73
C CYS A 137 -5.21 9.25 21.68
N GLY A 138 -5.90 10.39 21.61
CA GLY A 138 -5.57 11.58 22.41
C GLY A 138 -4.22 12.21 22.04
N LEU A 139 -3.81 12.08 20.78
CA LEU A 139 -2.56 12.61 20.23
C LEU A 139 -2.83 13.52 19.03
N PRO A 140 -2.16 14.69 18.91
CA PRO A 140 -2.59 15.75 18.01
C PRO A 140 -2.31 15.50 16.52
N ILE A 141 -1.44 14.55 16.18
CA ILE A 141 -1.03 14.29 14.80
C ILE A 141 -1.16 12.81 14.48
N ALA A 142 -1.91 12.48 13.45
CA ALA A 142 -1.99 11.14 12.87
C ALA A 142 -1.59 11.17 11.39
N ASN A 143 -1.09 10.04 10.89
CA ASN A 143 -0.83 9.85 9.46
C ASN A 143 -2.05 9.30 8.72
N ALA A 144 -1.96 9.27 7.39
CA ALA A 144 -3.02 8.80 6.49
C ALA A 144 -2.94 7.30 6.18
N SER A 145 -2.37 6.51 7.03
CA SER A 145 -2.18 5.07 7.16
C SER A 145 -0.74 4.58 7.04
N LEU A 146 -0.52 3.38 7.58
CA LEU A 146 0.64 2.52 7.38
C LEU A 146 0.16 1.12 6.90
N LEU A 147 1.07 0.13 6.89
CA LEU A 147 0.82 -1.17 6.26
C LEU A 147 0.09 -2.15 7.20
N ASP A 148 0.62 -2.38 8.40
CA ASP A 148 0.04 -3.22 9.45
C ASP A 148 0.57 -2.81 10.84
N GLU A 149 0.04 -3.39 11.92
CA GLU A 149 0.44 -3.06 13.29
C GLU A 149 1.93 -3.37 13.55
N GLY A 150 2.41 -4.55 13.12
CA GLY A 150 3.80 -4.96 13.37
C GLY A 150 4.80 -4.03 12.72
N THR A 151 4.57 -3.64 11.46
CA THR A 151 5.41 -2.68 10.75
C THR A 151 5.28 -1.27 11.34
N ALA A 152 4.11 -0.85 11.78
CA ALA A 152 3.92 0.43 12.47
C ALA A 152 4.69 0.48 13.81
N ALA A 153 4.72 -0.62 14.56
CA ALA A 153 5.52 -0.75 15.79
C ALA A 153 7.03 -0.65 15.50
N ALA A 154 7.48 -1.28 14.43
CA ALA A 154 8.87 -1.17 13.96
C ALA A 154 9.23 0.26 13.52
N GLU A 155 8.29 0.96 12.87
CA GLU A 155 8.46 2.38 12.53
C GLU A 155 8.55 3.28 13.77
N ALA A 156 7.81 2.98 14.86
CA ALA A 156 7.92 3.72 16.13
C ALA A 156 9.32 3.56 16.75
N MET A 157 9.87 2.34 16.77
CA MET A 157 11.24 2.08 17.20
C MET A 157 12.24 2.90 16.37
N SER A 158 12.10 2.88 15.05
CA SER A 158 12.98 3.61 14.12
C SER A 158 12.89 5.13 14.33
N LEU A 159 11.66 5.65 14.51
CA LEU A 159 11.39 7.06 14.82
C LEU A 159 12.12 7.50 16.11
N PHE A 160 11.99 6.71 17.17
CA PHE A 160 12.61 7.00 18.47
C PHE A 160 14.14 6.91 18.41
N SER A 161 14.68 5.89 17.71
CA SER A 161 16.12 5.79 17.46
C SER A 161 16.65 7.00 16.70
N GLY A 162 15.97 7.43 15.64
CA GLY A 162 16.29 8.63 14.87
C GLY A 162 16.17 9.93 15.69
N ALA A 163 15.27 9.98 16.70
CA ALA A 163 15.17 11.12 17.62
C ALA A 163 16.40 11.22 18.53
N HIS A 164 16.97 10.08 18.94
CA HIS A 164 18.23 9.99 19.68
C HIS A 164 19.48 10.07 18.79
N ARG A 165 19.31 10.24 17.46
CA ARG A 165 20.40 10.31 16.48
C ARG A 165 21.29 9.04 16.50
N GLY A 166 20.71 7.87 16.71
CA GLY A 166 21.42 6.58 16.80
C GLY A 166 22.39 6.44 17.99
N LYS A 167 22.27 7.29 19.02
CA LYS A 167 23.18 7.26 20.19
C LYS A 167 22.76 6.26 21.26
N ARG A 168 21.58 5.68 21.14
CA ARG A 168 21.02 4.69 22.04
C ARG A 168 20.80 3.41 21.28
N SER A 169 20.89 2.26 21.97
CA SER A 169 20.99 0.95 21.32
C SER A 169 20.02 -0.08 21.84
N ARG A 170 19.14 0.26 22.81
CA ARG A 170 18.25 -0.72 23.41
C ARG A 170 16.78 -0.26 23.34
N PHE A 171 15.92 -1.17 22.90
CA PHE A 171 14.46 -0.99 22.83
C PHE A 171 13.78 -2.09 23.63
N VAL A 172 12.84 -1.74 24.49
CA VAL A 172 12.06 -2.70 25.30
C VAL A 172 10.71 -2.93 24.62
N VAL A 173 10.31 -4.19 24.50
CA VAL A 173 9.00 -4.60 24.02
C VAL A 173 8.32 -5.38 25.13
N ASP A 174 7.11 -4.98 25.52
CA ASP A 174 6.33 -5.74 26.51
C ASP A 174 6.08 -7.16 25.98
N ALA A 175 6.36 -8.17 26.79
CA ALA A 175 6.14 -9.57 26.46
C ALA A 175 4.65 -9.88 26.16
N ARG A 176 3.76 -8.98 26.53
CA ARG A 176 2.33 -9.04 26.29
C ARG A 176 1.87 -8.24 25.06
N CYS A 177 2.81 -7.87 24.15
CA CYS A 177 2.46 -7.48 22.80
C CYS A 177 2.08 -8.71 21.95
N HIS A 178 1.41 -8.51 20.82
CA HIS A 178 1.11 -9.62 19.92
C HIS A 178 2.40 -10.26 19.39
N PRO A 179 2.48 -11.60 19.30
CA PRO A 179 3.72 -12.32 18.91
C PRO A 179 4.28 -11.87 17.56
N GLN A 180 3.41 -11.65 16.58
CA GLN A 180 3.80 -11.16 15.26
C GLN A 180 4.39 -9.74 15.33
N THR A 181 3.82 -8.85 16.14
CA THR A 181 4.35 -7.50 16.35
C THR A 181 5.74 -7.52 16.99
N VAL A 182 5.93 -8.36 18.01
CA VAL A 182 7.25 -8.59 18.65
C VAL A 182 8.28 -9.06 17.62
N ALA A 183 7.91 -10.02 16.77
CA ALA A 183 8.81 -10.61 15.78
C ALA A 183 9.20 -9.60 14.68
N VAL A 184 8.26 -8.82 14.16
CA VAL A 184 8.54 -7.77 13.16
C VAL A 184 9.46 -6.68 13.73
N VAL A 185 9.24 -6.26 15.00
CA VAL A 185 10.12 -5.28 15.68
C VAL A 185 11.54 -5.83 15.81
N ARG A 186 11.70 -7.10 16.20
CA ARG A 186 13.01 -7.76 16.28
C ARG A 186 13.72 -7.80 14.92
N MET A 187 12.97 -8.20 13.87
CA MET A 187 13.52 -8.25 12.51
C MET A 187 14.01 -6.87 12.04
N ARG A 188 13.24 -5.82 12.30
CA ARG A 188 13.63 -4.44 11.96
C ARG A 188 14.82 -3.95 12.79
N ALA A 189 14.96 -4.38 14.02
CA ALA A 189 16.02 -3.93 14.94
C ALA A 189 17.39 -4.51 14.61
N GLU A 190 17.43 -5.77 14.16
CA GLU A 190 18.66 -6.54 13.91
C GLU A 190 19.64 -5.82 12.97
N PRO A 191 19.27 -5.46 11.72
CA PRO A 191 20.18 -4.80 10.80
C PRO A 191 20.65 -3.42 11.25
N LEU A 192 19.93 -2.81 12.19
CA LEU A 192 20.25 -1.50 12.78
C LEU A 192 21.11 -1.61 14.03
N GLY A 193 21.45 -2.82 14.49
CA GLY A 193 22.21 -3.05 15.69
C GLY A 193 21.50 -2.62 16.99
N ILE A 194 20.16 -2.62 16.97
CA ILE A 194 19.34 -2.28 18.14
C ILE A 194 19.04 -3.57 18.92
N ALA A 195 19.41 -3.62 20.19
CA ALA A 195 19.04 -4.70 21.08
C ALA A 195 17.58 -4.59 21.50
N VAL A 196 16.80 -5.64 21.28
CA VAL A 196 15.37 -5.72 21.68
C VAL A 196 15.23 -6.64 22.90
N ASP A 197 14.87 -6.03 24.03
CA ASP A 197 14.55 -6.76 25.25
C ASP A 197 13.05 -7.02 25.31
N VAL A 198 12.63 -8.29 25.21
CA VAL A 198 11.23 -8.69 25.40
C VAL A 198 11.04 -9.15 26.83
N THR A 199 10.35 -8.34 27.62
CA THR A 199 10.12 -8.55 29.05
C THR A 199 8.83 -7.88 29.49
N GLU A 200 8.38 -8.11 30.71
CA GLU A 200 7.30 -7.30 31.29
C GLU A 200 7.77 -5.84 31.41
N ALA A 201 7.16 -4.93 30.64
CA ALA A 201 7.66 -3.57 30.50
C ALA A 201 7.72 -2.81 31.83
N ARG A 202 6.77 -3.07 32.75
CA ARG A 202 6.75 -2.46 34.10
C ARG A 202 7.94 -2.86 34.98
N GLU A 203 8.54 -4.04 34.73
CA GLU A 203 9.68 -4.59 35.47
C GLU A 203 11.03 -4.30 34.78
N ALA A 204 11.00 -3.74 33.56
CA ALA A 204 12.18 -3.48 32.78
C ALA A 204 13.16 -2.53 33.47
N THR A 205 14.45 -2.84 33.39
CA THR A 205 15.51 -1.93 33.82
C THR A 205 15.62 -0.77 32.82
N LEU A 206 15.46 0.47 33.29
CA LEU A 206 15.53 1.67 32.49
C LEU A 206 16.89 2.35 32.65
N GLY A 207 17.59 2.65 31.56
CA GLY A 207 18.94 3.26 31.58
C GLY A 207 19.14 4.28 30.47
N ASP A 208 20.32 4.89 30.42
CA ASP A 208 20.68 5.93 29.44
C ASP A 208 20.83 5.38 28.00
N ASP A 209 20.87 4.05 27.86
CA ASP A 209 20.92 3.33 26.57
C ASP A 209 19.53 3.10 25.96
N LEU A 210 18.46 3.35 26.75
CA LEU A 210 17.07 3.07 26.34
C LEU A 210 16.60 4.04 25.25
N ILE A 211 16.23 3.50 24.09
CA ILE A 211 15.56 4.23 22.99
C ILE A 211 14.13 4.54 23.39
N GLY A 212 13.40 3.51 23.79
CA GLY A 212 11.98 3.58 24.17
C GLY A 212 11.42 2.24 24.57
N VAL A 213 10.13 2.23 24.84
CA VAL A 213 9.33 1.06 25.24
C VAL A 213 8.12 0.96 24.33
N LEU A 214 7.80 -0.26 23.86
CA LEU A 214 6.52 -0.61 23.23
C LEU A 214 5.68 -1.39 24.22
N VAL A 215 4.44 -0.98 24.42
CA VAL A 215 3.41 -1.70 25.19
C VAL A 215 2.21 -2.00 24.31
N GLN A 216 1.40 -3.01 24.70
CA GLN A 216 0.11 -3.32 24.08
C GLN A 216 -1.01 -2.90 25.04
N TYR A 217 -2.05 -2.21 24.53
CA TYR A 217 -3.12 -1.63 25.32
C TYR A 217 -4.48 -1.70 24.61
N PRO A 218 -5.39 -2.64 24.97
CA PRO A 218 -5.19 -3.75 25.93
C PRO A 218 -4.11 -4.74 25.49
N THR A 219 -3.58 -5.52 26.45
CA THR A 219 -2.54 -6.51 26.17
C THR A 219 -3.04 -7.68 25.31
N THR A 220 -2.13 -8.46 24.71
CA THR A 220 -2.49 -9.61 23.84
C THR A 220 -3.33 -10.69 24.57
N ASP A 221 -3.31 -10.69 25.92
CA ASP A 221 -4.11 -11.58 26.78
C ASP A 221 -5.30 -10.86 27.46
N GLY A 222 -5.59 -9.64 27.01
CA GLY A 222 -6.79 -8.89 27.29
C GLY A 222 -6.73 -7.91 28.47
N GLU A 223 -5.64 -7.84 29.25
CA GLU A 223 -5.56 -6.96 30.42
C GLU A 223 -5.56 -5.47 30.01
N ILE A 224 -6.38 -4.67 30.68
CA ILE A 224 -6.30 -3.20 30.63
C ILE A 224 -5.34 -2.75 31.72
N VAL A 225 -4.15 -2.24 31.32
CA VAL A 225 -3.05 -1.88 32.21
C VAL A 225 -2.90 -0.37 32.30
N ASP A 226 -2.76 0.16 33.51
CA ASP A 226 -2.33 1.56 33.71
C ASP A 226 -0.80 1.66 33.51
N TYR A 227 -0.41 2.36 32.47
CA TYR A 227 1.00 2.57 32.11
C TYR A 227 1.54 3.97 32.50
N ALA A 228 0.80 4.82 33.22
CA ALA A 228 1.21 6.18 33.54
C ALA A 228 2.55 6.22 34.32
N ASP A 229 2.71 5.39 35.36
CA ASP A 229 4.00 5.29 36.10
C ASP A 229 5.16 4.81 35.21
N LEU A 230 4.91 3.86 34.32
CA LEU A 230 5.92 3.41 33.35
C LEU A 230 6.34 4.55 32.44
N ALA A 231 5.40 5.32 31.90
CA ALA A 231 5.66 6.44 31.02
C ALA A 231 6.54 7.50 31.74
N ASP A 232 6.18 7.86 32.96
CA ASP A 232 6.97 8.81 33.78
C ASP A 232 8.40 8.31 33.99
N ARG A 233 8.61 7.04 34.33
CA ARG A 233 9.95 6.45 34.52
C ARG A 233 10.77 6.42 33.22
N VAL A 234 10.13 6.08 32.09
CA VAL A 234 10.77 6.08 30.77
C VAL A 234 11.19 7.50 30.36
N HIS A 235 10.31 8.48 30.58
CA HIS A 235 10.61 9.89 30.28
C HIS A 235 11.72 10.44 31.20
N ALA A 236 11.79 9.99 32.46
CA ALA A 236 12.87 10.41 33.39
C ALA A 236 14.26 10.05 32.88
N VAL A 237 14.41 8.93 32.14
CA VAL A 237 15.64 8.53 31.45
C VAL A 237 15.70 9.04 30.01
N LYS A 238 14.77 9.91 29.60
CA LYS A 238 14.64 10.46 28.25
C LYS A 238 14.37 9.38 27.17
N GLY A 239 13.78 8.26 27.52
CA GLY A 239 13.20 7.31 26.59
C GLY A 239 11.86 7.80 26.07
N TYR A 240 11.25 7.04 25.15
CA TYR A 240 9.92 7.31 24.58
C TYR A 240 9.01 6.11 24.76
N VAL A 241 7.70 6.33 24.77
CA VAL A 241 6.69 5.27 24.93
C VAL A 241 5.82 5.19 23.68
N ALA A 242 5.74 3.98 23.11
CA ALA A 242 4.78 3.63 22.07
C ALA A 242 3.72 2.66 22.63
N ALA A 243 2.44 2.92 22.35
CA ALA A 243 1.32 2.05 22.68
C ALA A 243 0.74 1.45 21.39
N ALA A 244 0.83 0.13 21.21
CA ALA A 244 0.02 -0.59 20.26
C ALA A 244 -1.37 -0.74 20.86
N THR A 245 -2.44 -0.37 20.14
CA THR A 245 -3.77 -0.24 20.72
C THR A 245 -4.90 -0.50 19.72
N ASP A 246 -6.09 -0.69 20.24
CA ASP A 246 -7.33 -0.96 19.51
C ASP A 246 -8.25 0.27 19.56
N LEU A 247 -8.60 0.81 18.38
CA LEU A 247 -9.45 2.01 18.28
C LEU A 247 -10.85 1.83 18.88
N LEU A 248 -11.42 0.61 18.84
CA LEU A 248 -12.74 0.36 19.42
C LEU A 248 -12.66 0.34 20.95
N ALA A 249 -11.66 -0.31 21.52
CA ALA A 249 -11.41 -0.28 22.95
C ALA A 249 -11.26 1.16 23.48
N LEU A 250 -10.59 2.03 22.72
CA LEU A 250 -10.36 3.43 23.07
C LEU A 250 -11.64 4.28 23.13
N THR A 251 -12.79 3.77 22.72
CA THR A 251 -14.08 4.44 22.96
C THR A 251 -14.53 4.31 24.42
N LEU A 252 -14.07 3.27 25.13
CA LEU A 252 -14.44 2.97 26.52
C LEU A 252 -13.29 3.20 27.51
N ILE A 253 -12.03 3.08 27.08
CA ILE A 253 -10.86 3.20 27.96
C ILE A 253 -10.05 4.45 27.66
N GLU A 254 -9.27 4.94 28.63
CA GLU A 254 -8.47 6.17 28.54
C GLU A 254 -7.53 6.12 27.36
N ALA A 255 -7.42 7.24 26.65
CA ALA A 255 -6.58 7.39 25.47
C ALA A 255 -5.08 7.33 25.82
N PRO A 256 -4.23 6.67 25.00
CA PRO A 256 -2.79 6.58 25.26
C PRO A 256 -2.09 7.92 25.47
N GLY A 257 -2.52 8.96 24.77
CA GLY A 257 -1.96 10.30 24.91
C GLY A 257 -2.18 10.91 26.31
N THR A 258 -3.24 10.52 27.03
CA THR A 258 -3.56 11.07 28.36
C THR A 258 -2.66 10.53 29.45
N TRP A 259 -2.19 9.30 29.35
CA TRP A 259 -1.27 8.69 30.33
C TRP A 259 0.21 8.73 29.90
N GLY A 260 0.55 9.47 28.81
CA GLY A 260 1.92 9.81 28.48
C GLY A 260 2.57 9.02 27.36
N ALA A 261 1.80 8.30 26.52
CA ALA A 261 2.35 7.74 25.30
C ALA A 261 2.82 8.84 24.32
N ASP A 262 3.99 8.67 23.75
CA ASP A 262 4.53 9.55 22.69
C ASP A 262 4.02 9.18 21.31
N VAL A 263 3.69 7.91 21.12
CA VAL A 263 3.12 7.31 19.91
C VAL A 263 2.02 6.35 20.30
N ALA A 264 0.92 6.38 19.56
CA ALA A 264 -0.09 5.32 19.55
C ALA A 264 -0.20 4.78 18.11
N LEU A 265 -0.26 3.46 18.00
CA LEU A 265 -0.32 2.76 16.71
C LEU A 265 -1.19 1.50 16.83
N GLY A 266 -1.54 0.90 15.70
CA GLY A 266 -2.35 -0.31 15.68
C GLY A 266 -2.98 -0.56 14.32
N SER A 267 -3.89 -1.51 14.24
CA SER A 267 -4.70 -1.78 13.05
C SER A 267 -6.08 -1.15 13.18
N SER A 268 -6.57 -0.53 12.09
CA SER A 268 -7.96 -0.05 12.00
C SER A 268 -8.92 -1.09 11.41
N GLN A 269 -8.48 -2.35 11.28
CA GLN A 269 -9.21 -3.43 10.62
C GLN A 269 -10.63 -3.59 11.13
N ARG A 270 -10.84 -3.58 12.44
CA ARG A 270 -12.18 -3.79 13.03
C ARG A 270 -13.16 -2.63 12.79
N PHE A 271 -12.74 -1.56 12.11
CA PHE A 271 -13.64 -0.51 11.61
C PHE A 271 -14.10 -0.83 10.18
N GLY A 272 -14.77 -1.97 10.01
CA GLY A 272 -15.46 -2.38 8.80
C GLY A 272 -14.57 -3.00 7.71
N VAL A 273 -13.33 -3.38 7.98
CA VAL A 273 -12.46 -4.01 7.00
C VAL A 273 -12.45 -5.53 7.20
N PRO A 274 -12.72 -6.34 6.16
CA PRO A 274 -12.67 -7.80 6.27
C PRO A 274 -11.31 -8.32 6.77
N MET A 275 -11.28 -9.44 7.50
CA MET A 275 -10.04 -10.06 7.95
C MET A 275 -9.14 -10.52 6.79
N GLY A 276 -9.74 -11.10 5.73
CA GLY A 276 -9.07 -11.40 4.47
C GLY A 276 -7.78 -12.21 4.59
N TYR A 277 -7.75 -13.18 5.49
CA TYR A 277 -6.58 -14.01 5.78
C TYR A 277 -5.31 -13.19 6.11
N GLY A 278 -5.49 -12.01 6.71
CA GLY A 278 -4.41 -11.13 7.16
C GLY A 278 -4.32 -9.76 6.49
N GLY A 279 -5.09 -9.50 5.48
CA GLY A 279 -5.15 -8.18 4.86
C GLY A 279 -5.52 -8.14 3.40
N PRO A 280 -5.55 -6.88 2.83
CA PRO A 280 -4.91 -5.65 3.34
C PRO A 280 -5.67 -4.98 4.48
N HIS A 281 -4.95 -4.41 5.45
CA HIS A 281 -5.50 -3.62 6.55
C HIS A 281 -4.78 -2.27 6.65
N ALA A 282 -5.49 -1.19 7.05
CA ALA A 282 -4.85 0.08 7.31
C ALA A 282 -4.36 0.14 8.75
N ALA A 283 -3.05 0.19 8.96
CA ALA A 283 -2.50 0.55 10.24
C ALA A 283 -2.59 2.07 10.45
N PHE A 284 -2.70 2.49 11.69
CA PHE A 284 -2.64 3.89 12.08
C PHE A 284 -1.39 4.20 12.91
N PHE A 285 -1.04 5.48 12.93
CA PHE A 285 0.07 5.98 13.71
C PHE A 285 -0.23 7.42 14.14
N ALA A 286 -0.40 7.64 15.43
CA ALA A 286 -0.57 8.96 16.02
C ALA A 286 0.62 9.34 16.89
N THR A 287 0.94 10.63 16.98
CA THR A 287 2.07 11.11 17.75
C THR A 287 1.92 12.56 18.20
N THR A 288 2.87 13.01 19.02
CA THR A 288 2.98 14.39 19.51
C THR A 288 3.55 15.32 18.44
N GLU A 289 3.31 16.63 18.56
CA GLU A 289 3.79 17.66 17.62
C GLU A 289 5.32 17.64 17.41
N LYS A 290 6.09 17.24 18.42
CA LYS A 290 7.57 17.16 18.32
C LYS A 290 8.05 16.21 17.23
N PHE A 291 7.23 15.23 16.83
CA PHE A 291 7.56 14.26 15.80
C PHE A 291 6.92 14.55 14.43
N ALA A 292 6.13 15.62 14.27
CA ALA A 292 5.43 15.95 13.04
C ALA A 292 6.30 15.89 11.77
N ARG A 293 7.58 16.33 11.88
CA ARG A 293 8.54 16.32 10.77
C ARG A 293 9.32 15.00 10.62
N LYS A 294 8.94 13.95 11.38
CA LYS A 294 9.61 12.63 11.38
C LYS A 294 8.65 11.46 11.35
N ILE A 295 7.35 11.69 11.50
CA ILE A 295 6.32 10.65 11.47
C ILE A 295 6.41 9.88 10.14
N PRO A 296 6.37 8.54 10.14
CA PRO A 296 6.32 7.74 8.91
C PRO A 296 4.97 7.91 8.19
N GLY A 297 4.96 7.55 6.92
CA GLY A 297 3.74 7.62 6.10
C GLY A 297 3.34 9.06 5.74
N ARG A 298 2.22 9.22 5.07
CA ARG A 298 1.73 10.50 4.55
C ARG A 298 0.88 11.22 5.58
N ILE A 299 0.81 12.54 5.47
CA ILE A 299 -0.09 13.39 6.27
C ILE A 299 -0.93 14.21 5.31
N ILE A 300 -2.24 14.23 5.52
CA ILE A 300 -3.15 15.16 4.86
C ILE A 300 -3.26 16.41 5.71
N GLY A 301 -3.25 17.56 5.07
CA GLY A 301 -3.39 18.84 5.74
C GLY A 301 -4.25 19.82 4.97
N LEU A 302 -4.79 20.78 5.71
CA LEU A 302 -5.52 21.90 5.15
C LEU A 302 -4.56 22.95 4.61
N SER A 303 -4.91 23.54 3.48
CA SER A 303 -4.29 24.71 2.87
C SER A 303 -5.38 25.61 2.29
N GLN A 304 -5.00 26.47 1.37
CA GLN A 304 -5.91 27.28 0.56
C GLN A 304 -5.53 27.14 -0.92
N ASP A 305 -6.50 27.38 -1.79
CA ASP A 305 -6.21 27.53 -3.21
C ASP A 305 -5.81 28.96 -3.55
N ARG A 306 -5.52 29.24 -4.83
CA ARG A 306 -5.12 30.57 -5.32
C ARG A 306 -6.17 31.67 -5.09
N HIS A 307 -7.42 31.29 -4.83
CA HIS A 307 -8.53 32.23 -4.54
C HIS A 307 -8.75 32.44 -3.04
N GLY A 308 -7.95 31.76 -2.18
CA GLY A 308 -8.08 31.78 -0.73
C GLY A 308 -9.15 30.83 -0.18
N ALA A 309 -9.75 29.99 -1.02
CA ALA A 309 -10.71 28.98 -0.58
C ALA A 309 -9.99 27.79 0.09
N PRO A 310 -10.58 27.16 1.12
CA PRO A 310 -10.00 25.99 1.76
C PRO A 310 -9.74 24.86 0.77
N ALA A 311 -8.55 24.26 0.80
CA ALA A 311 -8.16 23.18 -0.06
C ALA A 311 -7.29 22.16 0.70
N LEU A 312 -7.57 20.88 0.50
CA LEU A 312 -6.81 19.78 1.13
C LEU A 312 -5.62 19.37 0.26
N ARG A 313 -4.58 18.88 0.90
CA ARG A 313 -3.36 18.41 0.23
C ARG A 313 -2.55 17.44 1.09
N MET A 314 -1.59 16.74 0.49
CA MET A 314 -0.55 16.04 1.24
C MET A 314 0.42 17.07 1.85
N ALA A 315 0.60 17.04 3.17
CA ALA A 315 1.43 17.97 3.92
C ALA A 315 2.83 17.44 4.20
N LEU A 316 3.81 18.34 4.37
CA LEU A 316 5.19 18.02 4.79
C LEU A 316 5.88 16.96 3.91
N GLN A 317 5.63 16.94 2.59
CA GLN A 317 6.18 15.94 1.66
C GLN A 317 7.72 15.93 1.63
N THR A 318 8.37 17.03 2.02
CA THR A 318 9.85 17.15 2.06
C THR A 318 10.54 16.15 2.99
N ARG A 319 9.80 15.41 3.85
CA ARG A 319 10.32 14.36 4.74
C ARG A 319 10.29 12.95 4.10
N GLU A 320 9.57 12.78 2.99
CA GLU A 320 9.34 11.49 2.35
C GLU A 320 10.55 11.00 1.53
N GLN A 321 10.60 9.69 1.25
CA GLN A 321 11.74 9.01 0.62
C GLN A 321 12.02 9.48 -0.81
N HIS A 322 11.01 9.91 -1.58
CA HIS A 322 11.21 10.41 -2.95
C HIS A 322 12.00 11.72 -2.99
N ILE A 323 12.07 12.46 -1.86
CA ILE A 323 12.89 13.67 -1.71
C ILE A 323 14.15 13.40 -0.89
N ARG A 324 14.02 12.69 0.24
CA ARG A 324 15.11 12.48 1.20
C ARG A 324 16.04 11.31 0.85
N ARG A 325 15.58 10.34 0.04
CA ARG A 325 16.33 9.14 -0.34
C ARG A 325 16.91 8.42 0.89
N GLU A 326 18.21 8.16 0.96
CA GLU A 326 18.92 7.51 2.07
C GLU A 326 18.79 8.26 3.43
N LYS A 327 18.31 9.48 3.43
CA LYS A 327 18.07 10.29 4.64
C LYS A 327 16.60 10.31 5.07
N ALA A 328 15.73 9.54 4.41
CA ALA A 328 14.34 9.42 4.79
C ALA A 328 14.18 8.69 6.13
N THR A 329 13.09 8.98 6.83
CA THR A 329 12.77 8.31 8.11
C THR A 329 12.28 6.88 7.89
N SER A 330 11.68 6.59 6.72
CA SER A 330 11.06 5.33 6.34
C SER A 330 11.13 5.17 4.82
N ASN A 331 11.04 3.93 4.32
CA ASN A 331 10.94 3.62 2.91
C ASN A 331 9.49 3.60 2.38
N ILE A 332 8.48 3.81 3.24
CA ILE A 332 7.05 3.71 2.88
C ILE A 332 6.71 4.66 1.73
N CYS A 333 6.18 4.09 0.65
CA CYS A 333 5.63 4.79 -0.51
C CYS A 333 4.14 4.46 -0.67
N THR A 334 3.82 3.17 -0.86
CA THR A 334 2.46 2.65 -0.88
C THR A 334 1.98 2.44 0.55
N ALA A 335 0.77 2.93 0.86
CA ALA A 335 0.07 2.71 2.13
C ALA A 335 -1.25 1.96 1.87
N GLN A 336 -2.14 1.90 2.84
CA GLN A 336 -3.43 1.20 2.74
C GLN A 336 -4.58 2.21 2.69
N VAL A 337 -4.57 3.09 1.68
CA VAL A 337 -5.46 4.26 1.60
C VAL A 337 -6.94 3.86 1.48
N LEU A 338 -7.29 2.89 0.62
CA LEU A 338 -8.70 2.45 0.47
C LEU A 338 -9.25 1.93 1.79
N LEU A 339 -8.47 1.14 2.54
CA LEU A 339 -8.88 0.58 3.83
C LEU A 339 -8.98 1.66 4.90
N ALA A 340 -8.09 2.66 4.88
CA ALA A 340 -8.19 3.83 5.76
C ALA A 340 -9.46 4.64 5.48
N ASN A 341 -9.84 4.81 4.21
CA ASN A 341 -11.09 5.45 3.83
C ASN A 341 -12.31 4.67 4.34
N ILE A 342 -12.30 3.33 4.21
CA ILE A 342 -13.38 2.46 4.73
C ILE A 342 -13.48 2.64 6.25
N ALA A 343 -12.37 2.57 6.99
CA ALA A 343 -12.35 2.75 8.44
C ALA A 343 -12.82 4.14 8.86
N GLY A 344 -12.40 5.18 8.14
CA GLY A 344 -12.88 6.56 8.35
C GLY A 344 -14.38 6.70 8.12
N PHE A 345 -14.91 6.09 7.05
CA PHE A 345 -16.36 6.09 6.75
C PHE A 345 -17.17 5.25 7.73
N TYR A 346 -16.63 4.14 8.22
CA TYR A 346 -17.24 3.36 9.30
C TYR A 346 -17.47 4.26 10.54
N ALA A 347 -16.42 5.00 10.93
CA ALA A 347 -16.53 5.93 12.05
C ALA A 347 -17.50 7.10 11.79
N VAL A 348 -17.55 7.62 10.57
CA VAL A 348 -18.52 8.66 10.15
C VAL A 348 -19.96 8.14 10.19
N TYR A 349 -20.18 6.89 9.74
CA TYR A 349 -21.53 6.28 9.69
C TYR A 349 -22.06 5.95 11.09
N HIS A 350 -21.23 5.39 11.96
CA HIS A 350 -21.64 5.03 13.33
C HIS A 350 -21.63 6.25 14.28
N GLY A 351 -20.70 7.19 14.06
CA GLY A 351 -20.47 8.32 14.95
C GLY A 351 -19.99 7.89 16.34
N PRO A 352 -19.72 8.83 17.25
CA PRO A 352 -19.20 8.50 18.58
C PRO A 352 -20.15 7.61 19.38
N ASP A 353 -21.46 7.90 19.36
CA ASP A 353 -22.45 7.10 20.09
C ASP A 353 -22.56 5.67 19.57
N GLY A 354 -22.54 5.49 18.23
CA GLY A 354 -22.60 4.15 17.62
C GLY A 354 -21.36 3.33 17.88
N LEU A 355 -20.16 3.92 17.79
CA LEU A 355 -18.92 3.25 18.14
C LEU A 355 -18.87 2.86 19.61
N THR A 356 -19.31 3.74 20.51
CA THR A 356 -19.44 3.44 21.95
C THR A 356 -20.41 2.29 22.17
N ALA A 357 -21.59 2.30 21.53
CA ALA A 357 -22.58 1.24 21.66
C ALA A 357 -22.05 -0.13 21.15
N ILE A 358 -21.29 -0.16 20.05
CA ILE A 358 -20.63 -1.39 19.57
C ILE A 358 -19.61 -1.88 20.61
N ALA A 359 -18.78 -0.99 21.14
CA ALA A 359 -17.79 -1.34 22.14
C ALA A 359 -18.44 -1.86 23.45
N GLU A 360 -19.51 -1.20 23.91
CA GLU A 360 -20.30 -1.64 25.07
C GLU A 360 -20.94 -3.02 24.85
N TYR A 361 -21.44 -3.28 23.64
CA TYR A 361 -21.97 -4.58 23.26
C TYR A 361 -20.91 -5.68 23.36
N VAL A 362 -19.76 -5.48 22.72
CA VAL A 362 -18.64 -6.44 22.75
C VAL A 362 -18.16 -6.66 24.19
N HIS A 363 -17.93 -5.58 24.93
CA HIS A 363 -17.49 -5.66 26.32
C HIS A 363 -18.51 -6.34 27.22
N GLY A 364 -19.81 -6.08 27.03
CA GLY A 364 -20.90 -6.71 27.74
C GLY A 364 -20.96 -8.22 27.54
N LEU A 365 -20.80 -8.69 26.30
CA LEU A 365 -20.69 -10.12 25.99
C LEU A 365 -19.45 -10.73 26.65
N THR A 366 -18.31 -10.05 26.61
CA THR A 366 -17.06 -10.52 27.25
C THR A 366 -17.19 -10.62 28.76
N ALA A 367 -17.84 -9.65 29.42
CA ALA A 367 -18.09 -9.67 30.84
C ALA A 367 -19.02 -10.85 31.25
N ARG A 368 -20.06 -11.11 30.44
CA ARG A 368 -20.95 -12.26 30.63
C ARG A 368 -20.20 -13.59 30.48
N LEU A 369 -19.38 -13.71 29.43
CA LEU A 369 -18.55 -14.89 29.24
C LEU A 369 -17.62 -15.11 30.43
N ALA A 370 -16.94 -14.07 30.93
CA ALA A 370 -16.06 -14.16 32.10
C ALA A 370 -16.80 -14.62 33.34
N ALA A 371 -18.02 -14.12 33.57
CA ALA A 371 -18.87 -14.57 34.70
C ALA A 371 -19.25 -16.04 34.59
N GLY A 372 -19.71 -16.49 33.41
CA GLY A 372 -20.06 -17.89 33.16
C GLY A 372 -18.85 -18.83 33.30
N LEU A 373 -17.70 -18.45 32.80
CA LEU A 373 -16.46 -19.22 32.97
C LEU A 373 -16.03 -19.36 34.43
N ARG A 374 -16.12 -18.28 35.20
CA ARG A 374 -15.83 -18.31 36.64
C ARG A 374 -16.85 -19.19 37.41
N ALA A 375 -18.14 -19.14 37.07
CA ALA A 375 -19.17 -19.99 37.63
C ALA A 375 -18.91 -21.48 37.30
N ALA A 376 -18.42 -21.79 36.09
CA ALA A 376 -17.99 -23.14 35.70
C ALA A 376 -16.68 -23.59 36.39
N GLY A 377 -16.04 -22.74 37.17
CA GLY A 377 -14.83 -23.05 37.93
C GLY A 377 -13.51 -22.79 37.22
N HIS A 378 -13.53 -22.17 36.06
CA HIS A 378 -12.31 -21.76 35.34
C HIS A 378 -11.73 -20.46 35.93
N ALA A 379 -10.39 -20.32 35.90
CA ALA A 379 -9.76 -19.08 36.32
C ALA A 379 -9.56 -18.13 35.12
N VAL A 380 -10.24 -16.98 35.16
CA VAL A 380 -10.01 -15.87 34.23
C VAL A 380 -8.87 -15.01 34.76
N ALA A 381 -7.83 -14.82 33.95
CA ALA A 381 -6.54 -14.27 34.38
C ALA A 381 -6.61 -12.81 34.86
N HIS A 382 -7.48 -12.00 34.27
CA HIS A 382 -7.57 -10.57 34.55
C HIS A 382 -8.99 -10.16 34.95
N ASP A 383 -9.10 -9.13 35.84
CA ASP A 383 -10.38 -8.54 36.21
C ASP A 383 -10.76 -7.33 35.33
N ALA A 384 -9.73 -6.61 34.80
CA ALA A 384 -9.92 -5.51 33.87
C ALA A 384 -9.57 -5.96 32.47
N PHE A 385 -10.55 -6.03 31.59
CA PHE A 385 -10.42 -6.47 30.20
C PHE A 385 -11.39 -5.69 29.30
N PHE A 386 -11.19 -5.77 27.98
CA PHE A 386 -12.13 -5.22 27.00
C PHE A 386 -12.92 -6.35 26.29
N ASP A 387 -12.30 -7.04 25.35
CA ASP A 387 -12.91 -8.03 24.46
C ASP A 387 -12.24 -9.41 24.52
N THR A 388 -11.10 -9.51 25.19
CA THR A 388 -10.26 -10.71 25.20
C THR A 388 -10.09 -11.23 26.62
N LEU A 389 -10.28 -12.55 26.78
CA LEU A 389 -10.08 -13.28 28.04
C LEU A 389 -8.97 -14.32 27.87
N ARG A 390 -8.12 -14.43 28.89
CA ARG A 390 -7.21 -15.56 29.05
C ARG A 390 -7.71 -16.43 30.18
N VAL A 391 -7.93 -17.71 29.92
CA VAL A 391 -8.60 -18.66 30.78
C VAL A 391 -7.65 -19.80 31.10
N ALA A 392 -7.39 -20.06 32.40
CA ALA A 392 -6.74 -21.27 32.82
C ALA A 392 -7.82 -22.34 33.06
N PRO A 393 -7.85 -23.43 32.26
CA PRO A 393 -8.89 -24.43 32.33
C PRO A 393 -8.87 -25.21 33.67
N ALA A 394 -10.06 -25.57 34.16
CA ALA A 394 -10.21 -26.47 35.28
C ALA A 394 -10.71 -27.83 34.77
N GLY A 395 -10.05 -28.92 35.17
CA GLY A 395 -10.56 -30.28 34.94
C GLY A 395 -10.23 -30.90 33.58
N GLU A 396 -9.76 -30.11 32.60
CA GLU A 396 -9.36 -30.55 31.25
C GLU A 396 -8.16 -29.72 30.78
N SER A 397 -7.40 -30.22 29.78
CA SER A 397 -6.29 -29.45 29.19
C SER A 397 -6.80 -28.41 28.18
N GLY A 398 -6.04 -27.33 27.95
CA GLY A 398 -6.36 -26.33 26.94
C GLY A 398 -6.45 -26.94 25.55
N GLU A 399 -5.57 -27.87 25.21
CA GLU A 399 -5.60 -28.59 23.92
C GLU A 399 -6.93 -29.35 23.76
N GLY A 400 -7.43 -29.99 24.85
CA GLY A 400 -8.70 -30.72 24.82
C GLY A 400 -9.89 -29.77 24.59
N LEU A 401 -9.86 -28.58 25.20
CA LEU A 401 -10.88 -27.54 24.99
C LEU A 401 -10.86 -27.00 23.58
N VAL A 402 -9.69 -26.69 23.03
CA VAL A 402 -9.55 -26.20 21.66
C VAL A 402 -10.04 -27.26 20.65
N ALA A 403 -9.65 -28.51 20.83
CA ALA A 403 -10.12 -29.60 19.97
C ALA A 403 -11.66 -29.76 20.02
N ARG A 404 -12.25 -29.72 21.23
CA ARG A 404 -13.70 -29.78 21.41
C ARG A 404 -14.42 -28.61 20.75
N ALA A 405 -13.88 -27.37 20.87
CA ALA A 405 -14.43 -26.19 20.24
C ALA A 405 -14.49 -26.35 18.70
N GLN A 406 -13.42 -26.88 18.11
CA GLN A 406 -13.37 -27.15 16.67
C GLN A 406 -14.29 -28.27 16.24
N GLU A 407 -14.26 -29.42 16.94
CA GLU A 407 -15.01 -30.62 16.54
C GLU A 407 -16.52 -30.53 16.73
N GLN A 408 -16.97 -29.80 17.76
CA GLN A 408 -18.39 -29.77 18.16
C GLN A 408 -19.12 -28.48 17.79
N HIS A 409 -18.38 -27.39 17.61
CA HIS A 409 -18.97 -26.05 17.43
C HIS A 409 -18.41 -25.26 16.26
N ASP A 410 -17.42 -25.77 15.50
CA ASP A 410 -16.72 -25.02 14.44
C ASP A 410 -16.16 -23.69 14.95
N ILE A 411 -15.50 -23.73 16.13
CA ILE A 411 -14.93 -22.57 16.83
C ILE A 411 -13.41 -22.69 16.90
N ASN A 412 -12.71 -21.62 16.52
CA ASN A 412 -11.27 -21.47 16.70
C ASN A 412 -10.95 -20.63 17.93
N LEU A 413 -10.15 -21.19 18.85
CA LEU A 413 -9.65 -20.54 20.06
C LEU A 413 -8.14 -20.43 20.03
N ARG A 414 -7.57 -19.47 20.75
CA ARG A 414 -6.12 -19.33 20.92
C ARG A 414 -5.61 -20.25 22.02
N LEU A 415 -4.60 -21.08 21.72
CA LEU A 415 -3.90 -21.90 22.72
C LEU A 415 -2.59 -21.21 23.12
N TYR A 416 -2.38 -20.98 24.42
CA TYR A 416 -1.10 -20.48 24.94
C TYR A 416 -0.16 -21.66 25.29
N ALA A 417 1.16 -21.41 25.21
CA ALA A 417 2.19 -22.44 25.47
C ALA A 417 2.11 -23.09 26.87
N ASN A 418 1.50 -22.43 27.83
CA ASN A 418 1.29 -22.96 29.17
C ASN A 418 -0.04 -23.74 29.34
N GLY A 419 -0.79 -23.93 28.27
CA GLY A 419 -2.07 -24.61 28.27
C GLY A 419 -3.28 -23.74 28.63
N ASP A 420 -3.10 -22.42 28.82
CA ASP A 420 -4.23 -21.50 28.91
C ASP A 420 -4.92 -21.33 27.55
N VAL A 421 -6.19 -20.95 27.57
CA VAL A 421 -6.96 -20.69 26.33
C VAL A 421 -7.34 -19.21 26.26
N GLY A 422 -7.12 -18.59 25.10
CA GLY A 422 -7.56 -17.25 24.79
C GLY A 422 -8.89 -17.25 24.05
N VAL A 423 -9.77 -16.32 24.41
CA VAL A 423 -11.07 -16.10 23.75
C VAL A 423 -11.23 -14.60 23.52
N ALA A 424 -11.27 -14.18 22.26
CA ALA A 424 -11.48 -12.78 21.87
C ALA A 424 -12.83 -12.65 21.16
N LEU A 425 -13.65 -11.69 21.60
CA LEU A 425 -14.97 -11.43 21.05
C LEU A 425 -14.92 -10.17 20.15
N ASP A 426 -15.90 -10.08 19.24
CA ASP A 426 -16.05 -8.94 18.36
C ASP A 426 -17.54 -8.61 18.10
N GLU A 427 -17.81 -7.65 17.22
CA GLU A 427 -19.18 -7.17 16.98
C GLU A 427 -20.08 -8.17 16.25
N THR A 428 -19.54 -9.26 15.71
CA THR A 428 -20.31 -10.29 15.01
C THR A 428 -20.86 -11.35 15.95
N VAL A 429 -20.36 -11.39 17.20
CA VAL A 429 -20.72 -12.39 18.22
C VAL A 429 -22.13 -12.17 18.74
N THR A 430 -22.89 -13.26 18.88
CA THR A 430 -24.29 -13.28 19.38
C THR A 430 -24.42 -14.03 20.71
N ASP A 431 -25.61 -13.99 21.31
CA ASP A 431 -25.94 -14.82 22.49
C ASP A 431 -25.85 -16.33 22.21
N ALA A 432 -26.11 -16.77 20.98
CA ALA A 432 -25.93 -18.16 20.57
C ALA A 432 -24.44 -18.58 20.58
N ASP A 433 -23.57 -17.71 20.08
CA ASP A 433 -22.13 -17.96 20.12
C ASP A 433 -21.61 -17.99 21.56
N LEU A 434 -22.15 -17.13 22.41
CA LEU A 434 -21.83 -17.12 23.84
C LEU A 434 -22.26 -18.42 24.56
N ALA A 435 -23.43 -18.97 24.20
CA ALA A 435 -23.89 -20.25 24.72
C ALA A 435 -22.97 -21.40 24.26
N ASP A 436 -22.59 -21.43 22.98
CA ASP A 436 -21.66 -22.43 22.43
C ASP A 436 -20.27 -22.34 23.10
N LEU A 437 -19.73 -21.12 23.27
CA LEU A 437 -18.48 -20.92 24.01
C LEU A 437 -18.58 -21.44 25.46
N LEU A 438 -19.68 -21.14 26.17
CA LEU A 438 -19.86 -21.64 27.53
C LEU A 438 -20.01 -23.17 27.57
N ASP A 439 -20.72 -23.78 26.60
CA ASP A 439 -20.82 -25.25 26.50
C ASP A 439 -19.42 -25.89 26.27
N VAL A 440 -18.56 -25.31 25.44
CA VAL A 440 -17.16 -25.72 25.26
C VAL A 440 -16.44 -25.80 26.62
N PHE A 441 -16.67 -24.85 27.49
CA PHE A 441 -16.05 -24.81 28.84
C PHE A 441 -16.90 -25.49 29.94
N GLY A 442 -18.02 -26.13 29.62
CA GLY A 442 -18.89 -26.79 30.57
C GLY A 442 -19.67 -25.84 31.49
N GLY A 443 -19.89 -24.61 31.03
CA GLY A 443 -20.65 -23.56 31.70
C GLY A 443 -22.10 -23.48 31.20
N ASP A 444 -22.88 -22.57 31.75
CA ASP A 444 -24.29 -22.32 31.41
C ASP A 444 -24.55 -20.81 31.26
N LEU A 445 -25.23 -20.41 30.18
CA LEU A 445 -25.55 -19.00 29.91
C LEU A 445 -26.43 -18.37 31.00
N SER A 446 -27.23 -19.13 31.69
CA SER A 446 -28.07 -18.64 32.81
C SER A 446 -27.28 -18.19 34.05
N GLU A 447 -26.01 -18.57 34.15
CA GLU A 447 -25.07 -18.16 35.21
C GLU A 447 -24.18 -16.99 34.78
N ALA A 448 -24.34 -16.47 33.53
CA ALA A 448 -23.50 -15.45 32.90
C ALA A 448 -24.06 -14.02 33.12
N GLU A 449 -24.56 -13.70 34.33
CA GLU A 449 -24.94 -12.32 34.66
C GLU A 449 -23.73 -11.51 35.13
N ALA A 450 -23.49 -10.37 34.49
CA ALA A 450 -22.40 -9.44 34.85
C ALA A 450 -22.80 -7.99 34.59
N GLU A 451 -22.25 -7.08 35.37
CA GLU A 451 -22.28 -5.65 35.12
C GLU A 451 -20.98 -5.28 34.37
N PRO A 452 -21.08 -4.81 33.13
CA PRO A 452 -19.90 -4.39 32.36
C PRO A 452 -19.32 -3.10 32.92
N GLY A 453 -18.00 -2.95 32.88
CA GLY A 453 -17.32 -1.71 33.22
C GLY A 453 -15.81 -1.72 32.93
N ALA A 454 -15.30 -0.65 32.39
CA ALA A 454 -13.88 -0.49 32.07
C ALA A 454 -12.97 -0.27 33.30
N GLY A 455 -13.53 -0.33 34.49
CA GLY A 455 -12.78 -0.15 35.76
C GLY A 455 -12.17 1.25 35.90
N ALA A 456 -10.97 1.31 36.51
CA ALA A 456 -10.28 2.58 36.79
C ALA A 456 -9.76 3.30 35.56
N MET A 457 -9.67 2.63 34.41
CA MET A 457 -9.20 3.18 33.15
C MET A 457 -10.35 3.58 32.21
N ALA A 458 -11.56 3.83 32.73
CA ALA A 458 -12.69 4.30 31.95
C ALA A 458 -12.37 5.66 31.29
N ARG A 459 -12.69 5.80 30.00
CA ARG A 459 -12.47 7.03 29.24
C ARG A 459 -13.25 8.19 29.84
N THR A 460 -12.60 9.32 29.98
CA THR A 460 -13.18 10.56 30.51
C THR A 460 -13.22 11.69 29.50
N THR A 461 -12.54 11.52 28.35
CA THR A 461 -12.42 12.54 27.32
C THR A 461 -13.42 12.33 26.19
N ASP A 462 -14.02 13.41 25.70
CA ASP A 462 -14.82 13.39 24.47
C ASP A 462 -13.96 13.04 23.25
N PHE A 463 -14.59 12.48 22.22
CA PHE A 463 -13.96 12.18 20.93
C PHE A 463 -14.97 12.36 19.77
N LEU A 464 -14.47 12.53 18.55
CA LEU A 464 -15.27 12.70 17.32
C LEU A 464 -16.37 13.78 17.44
N THR A 465 -16.02 14.90 18.07
CA THR A 465 -16.95 16.01 18.30
C THR A 465 -17.19 16.84 17.04
N HIS A 466 -16.39 16.67 15.98
CA HIS A 466 -16.58 17.37 14.73
C HIS A 466 -17.92 16.96 14.05
N PRO A 467 -18.71 17.92 13.49
CA PRO A 467 -20.03 17.64 12.92
C PRO A 467 -20.07 16.55 11.84
N THR A 468 -19.00 16.29 11.13
CA THR A 468 -18.92 15.21 10.14
C THR A 468 -19.30 13.85 10.76
N PHE A 469 -18.94 13.60 12.02
CA PHE A 469 -19.21 12.33 12.72
C PHE A 469 -20.63 12.23 13.30
N SER A 470 -21.48 13.22 13.08
CA SER A 470 -22.89 13.20 13.47
C SER A 470 -23.88 13.46 12.31
N ALA A 471 -23.37 13.88 11.14
CA ALA A 471 -24.19 14.35 10.03
C ALA A 471 -24.66 13.27 9.05
N TYR A 472 -23.98 12.10 8.98
CA TYR A 472 -24.19 11.11 7.91
C TYR A 472 -24.53 9.71 8.47
N ARG A 473 -25.45 9.67 9.43
CA ARG A 473 -25.81 8.47 10.19
C ARG A 473 -26.95 7.63 9.61
N SER A 474 -27.63 8.13 8.59
CA SER A 474 -28.60 7.35 7.81
C SER A 474 -27.97 6.87 6.50
N GLU A 475 -28.47 5.75 5.96
CA GLU A 475 -28.01 5.19 4.70
C GLU A 475 -28.09 6.23 3.56
N THR A 476 -29.18 6.99 3.50
CA THR A 476 -29.39 8.03 2.47
C THR A 476 -28.36 9.16 2.60
N GLU A 477 -28.07 9.64 3.80
CA GLU A 477 -27.10 10.69 4.05
C GLU A 477 -25.69 10.21 3.73
N MET A 478 -25.35 9.00 4.16
CA MET A 478 -24.06 8.39 3.89
C MET A 478 -23.83 8.18 2.40
N LEU A 479 -24.81 7.60 1.67
CA LEU A 479 -24.72 7.42 0.23
C LEU A 479 -24.48 8.76 -0.50
N ARG A 480 -25.18 9.82 -0.12
CA ARG A 480 -25.01 11.15 -0.70
C ARG A 480 -23.67 11.79 -0.33
N TYR A 481 -23.17 11.52 0.86
CA TYR A 481 -21.84 11.97 1.27
C TYR A 481 -20.76 11.30 0.44
N LEU A 482 -20.77 9.97 0.33
CA LEU A 482 -19.82 9.20 -0.49
C LEU A 482 -19.83 9.69 -1.94
N LYS A 483 -21.02 9.86 -2.54
CA LYS A 483 -21.13 10.34 -3.93
C LYS A 483 -20.65 11.79 -4.10
N ARG A 484 -20.88 12.65 -3.12
CA ARG A 484 -20.36 14.02 -3.13
C ARG A 484 -18.84 14.06 -3.10
N LEU A 485 -18.20 13.18 -2.32
CA LEU A 485 -16.75 13.07 -2.28
C LEU A 485 -16.19 12.51 -3.60
N GLU A 486 -16.75 11.41 -4.08
CA GLU A 486 -16.36 10.81 -5.36
C GLU A 486 -16.38 11.80 -6.52
N ASN A 487 -17.42 12.64 -6.58
CA ASN A 487 -17.57 13.67 -7.64
C ASN A 487 -16.51 14.78 -7.60
N LYS A 488 -15.69 14.87 -6.56
CA LYS A 488 -14.56 15.82 -6.47
C LYS A 488 -13.27 15.25 -7.04
N ASP A 489 -13.25 13.97 -7.39
CA ASP A 489 -12.05 13.21 -7.69
C ASP A 489 -12.05 12.71 -9.13
N LEU A 490 -10.85 12.56 -9.70
CA LEU A 490 -10.61 11.87 -10.95
C LEU A 490 -10.07 10.46 -10.66
N SER A 491 -10.59 9.47 -11.37
CA SER A 491 -10.18 8.06 -11.30
C SER A 491 -10.06 7.47 -12.70
N LEU A 492 -9.62 6.21 -12.85
CA LEU A 492 -9.60 5.51 -14.13
C LEU A 492 -10.99 5.32 -14.74
N ALA A 493 -12.07 5.51 -13.96
CA ALA A 493 -13.43 5.52 -14.49
C ALA A 493 -13.74 6.76 -15.34
N HIS A 494 -12.92 7.82 -15.28
CA HIS A 494 -13.07 9.06 -16.04
C HIS A 494 -12.13 9.14 -17.24
N ALA A 495 -10.85 8.79 -17.04
CA ALA A 495 -9.79 8.97 -18.01
C ALA A 495 -8.56 8.13 -17.65
N MET A 496 -7.68 7.93 -18.63
CA MET A 496 -6.34 7.39 -18.41
C MET A 496 -5.58 8.19 -17.34
N ILE A 497 -4.82 7.50 -16.51
CA ILE A 497 -3.89 8.10 -15.53
C ILE A 497 -2.47 7.71 -15.94
N PRO A 498 -1.77 8.52 -16.75
CA PRO A 498 -0.51 8.13 -17.40
C PRO A 498 0.72 8.34 -16.51
N LEU A 499 0.71 7.77 -15.31
CA LEU A 499 1.78 7.94 -14.33
C LEU A 499 2.96 6.98 -14.60
N GLY A 500 4.08 7.46 -15.09
CA GLY A 500 5.33 6.70 -15.14
C GLY A 500 6.12 6.82 -13.82
N SER A 501 6.78 5.87 -13.46
CA SER A 501 6.84 4.42 -13.40
C SER A 501 5.82 3.88 -12.39
N CYS A 502 4.56 4.01 -12.66
CA CYS A 502 3.50 3.52 -11.81
C CYS A 502 2.34 3.05 -12.68
N THR A 503 2.41 1.81 -13.13
CA THR A 503 1.42 1.19 -14.02
C THR A 503 0.00 1.32 -13.45
N MET A 504 -0.79 2.20 -14.05
CA MET A 504 -2.19 2.46 -13.69
C MET A 504 -3.13 1.72 -14.63
N LYS A 505 -3.02 0.39 -14.69
CA LYS A 505 -3.96 -0.38 -15.51
C LYS A 505 -5.30 -0.53 -14.81
N LEU A 506 -6.38 -0.42 -15.58
CA LEU A 506 -7.73 -0.69 -15.07
C LEU A 506 -7.89 -2.19 -14.86
N ASN A 507 -8.23 -2.58 -13.65
CA ASN A 507 -8.58 -3.95 -13.32
C ASN A 507 -10.04 -4.25 -13.69
N ALA A 508 -10.32 -5.51 -14.04
CA ALA A 508 -11.66 -5.95 -14.37
C ALA A 508 -12.56 -6.11 -13.13
N THR A 509 -13.86 -5.97 -13.33
CA THR A 509 -14.85 -6.21 -12.26
C THR A 509 -14.78 -7.65 -11.77
N ALA A 510 -14.59 -8.63 -12.67
CA ALA A 510 -14.47 -10.04 -12.32
C ALA A 510 -13.26 -10.32 -11.41
N GLU A 511 -12.17 -9.55 -11.52
CA GLU A 511 -11.00 -9.65 -10.65
C GLU A 511 -11.28 -9.15 -9.23
N MET A 512 -12.18 -8.16 -9.09
CA MET A 512 -12.55 -7.59 -7.79
C MET A 512 -13.63 -8.38 -7.03
N MET A 513 -14.53 -9.06 -7.72
CA MET A 513 -15.67 -9.74 -7.08
C MET A 513 -15.25 -10.75 -5.99
N PRO A 514 -14.20 -11.56 -6.17
CA PRO A 514 -13.81 -12.56 -5.17
C PRO A 514 -13.40 -12.01 -3.82
N VAL A 515 -12.98 -10.74 -3.72
CA VAL A 515 -12.57 -10.13 -2.44
C VAL A 515 -13.71 -10.00 -1.43
N THR A 516 -14.95 -10.18 -1.89
CA THR A 516 -16.15 -10.18 -1.04
C THR A 516 -16.77 -11.56 -0.84
N PHE A 517 -16.16 -12.63 -1.39
CA PHE A 517 -16.64 -13.99 -1.13
C PHE A 517 -16.36 -14.37 0.33
N PRO A 518 -17.37 -14.86 1.07
CA PRO A 518 -17.26 -15.06 2.52
C PRO A 518 -16.05 -15.92 2.94
N GLY A 519 -15.84 -17.07 2.28
CA GLY A 519 -14.73 -17.97 2.61
C GLY A 519 -13.34 -17.36 2.39
N PHE A 520 -13.21 -16.29 1.57
CA PHE A 520 -11.97 -15.51 1.46
C PHE A 520 -11.97 -14.31 2.42
N ALA A 521 -13.03 -13.52 2.42
CA ALA A 521 -13.11 -12.28 3.18
C ALA A 521 -13.09 -12.49 4.70
N GLY A 522 -13.73 -13.56 5.19
CA GLY A 522 -13.95 -13.81 6.61
C GLY A 522 -12.84 -14.61 7.32
N LEU A 523 -11.90 -15.21 6.59
CA LEU A 523 -10.93 -16.13 7.19
C LEU A 523 -9.87 -15.38 8.02
N HIS A 524 -9.67 -15.90 9.25
CA HIS A 524 -8.66 -15.37 10.17
C HIS A 524 -7.24 -15.82 9.75
N PRO A 525 -6.18 -14.95 9.77
CA PRO A 525 -4.83 -15.30 9.30
C PRO A 525 -4.14 -16.41 10.10
N PHE A 526 -4.62 -16.68 11.30
CA PHE A 526 -4.09 -17.72 12.19
C PHE A 526 -5.08 -18.88 12.38
N ALA A 527 -6.07 -19.01 11.51
CA ALA A 527 -6.90 -20.20 11.46
C ALA A 527 -6.05 -21.44 11.17
N PRO A 528 -6.45 -22.64 11.61
CA PRO A 528 -5.77 -23.89 11.22
C PRO A 528 -5.64 -23.99 9.70
N LEU A 529 -4.47 -24.42 9.19
CA LEU A 529 -4.21 -24.55 7.75
C LEU A 529 -5.24 -25.44 7.05
N SER A 530 -5.74 -26.49 7.73
CA SER A 530 -6.81 -27.35 7.21
C SER A 530 -8.17 -26.63 6.99
N GLN A 531 -8.29 -25.40 7.41
CA GLN A 531 -9.46 -24.54 7.15
C GLN A 531 -9.21 -23.51 6.04
N ALA A 532 -8.02 -23.49 5.45
CA ALA A 532 -7.58 -22.51 4.47
C ALA A 532 -7.18 -23.15 3.12
N GLU A 533 -7.75 -24.33 2.78
CA GLU A 533 -7.36 -25.11 1.59
C GLU A 533 -7.55 -24.30 0.29
N GLY A 534 -8.63 -23.53 0.18
CA GLY A 534 -8.85 -22.66 -0.98
C GLY A 534 -7.83 -21.50 -1.07
N TYR A 535 -7.35 -20.96 0.06
CA TYR A 535 -6.25 -20.01 0.05
C TYR A 535 -4.91 -20.66 -0.26
N GLU A 536 -4.66 -21.88 0.23
CA GLU A 536 -3.44 -22.64 -0.06
C GLU A 536 -3.29 -22.87 -1.56
N GLU A 537 -4.37 -23.25 -2.24
CA GLU A 537 -4.39 -23.43 -3.71
C GLU A 537 -4.11 -22.11 -4.45
N VAL A 538 -4.79 -21.02 -4.07
CA VAL A 538 -4.61 -19.70 -4.72
C VAL A 538 -3.20 -19.16 -4.49
N LEU A 539 -2.72 -19.17 -3.26
CA LEU A 539 -1.40 -18.61 -2.93
C LEU A 539 -0.28 -19.46 -3.49
N GLY A 540 -0.37 -20.79 -3.40
CA GLY A 540 0.62 -21.73 -3.93
C GLY A 540 0.73 -21.63 -5.45
N SER A 541 -0.39 -21.68 -6.17
CA SER A 541 -0.37 -21.51 -7.63
C SER A 541 0.09 -20.12 -8.07
N LEU A 542 -0.22 -19.07 -7.31
CA LEU A 542 0.29 -17.73 -7.60
C LEU A 542 1.82 -17.65 -7.43
N GLU A 543 2.39 -18.27 -6.40
CA GLU A 543 3.85 -18.36 -6.22
C GLU A 543 4.51 -19.10 -7.39
N GLU A 544 3.95 -20.23 -7.82
CA GLU A 544 4.43 -20.98 -8.99
C GLU A 544 4.37 -20.15 -10.28
N TRP A 545 3.24 -19.48 -10.55
CA TRP A 545 3.07 -18.67 -11.75
C TRP A 545 4.01 -17.45 -11.76
N LEU A 546 4.19 -16.80 -10.63
CA LEU A 546 5.15 -15.70 -10.53
C LEU A 546 6.60 -16.17 -10.71
N GLY A 547 6.93 -17.38 -10.22
CA GLY A 547 8.21 -18.04 -10.46
C GLY A 547 8.44 -18.29 -11.95
N GLU A 548 7.46 -18.87 -12.67
CA GLU A 548 7.55 -19.08 -14.13
C GLU A 548 7.68 -17.76 -14.88
N ILE A 549 6.86 -16.75 -14.55
CA ILE A 549 6.88 -15.45 -15.22
C ILE A 549 8.22 -14.74 -15.08
N THR A 550 8.88 -14.88 -13.93
CA THR A 550 10.11 -14.15 -13.61
C THR A 550 11.39 -14.97 -13.74
N GLY A 551 11.28 -16.31 -13.80
CA GLY A 551 12.44 -17.21 -13.86
C GLY A 551 13.12 -17.46 -12.53
N PHE A 552 12.45 -17.18 -11.40
CA PHE A 552 12.96 -17.45 -10.06
C PHE A 552 12.50 -18.81 -9.55
N ASP A 553 13.32 -19.39 -8.68
CA ASP A 553 13.11 -20.73 -8.13
C ASP A 553 12.15 -20.76 -6.93
N ALA A 554 12.02 -19.65 -6.22
CA ALA A 554 11.09 -19.53 -5.09
C ALA A 554 10.54 -18.11 -4.97
N VAL A 555 9.30 -18.00 -4.48
CA VAL A 555 8.59 -16.74 -4.28
C VAL A 555 8.07 -16.66 -2.84
N SER A 556 8.04 -15.47 -2.26
CA SER A 556 7.36 -15.21 -0.99
C SER A 556 6.34 -14.09 -1.17
N LEU A 557 5.09 -14.35 -0.81
CA LEU A 557 3.98 -13.40 -0.84
C LEU A 557 3.86 -12.54 0.44
N GLN A 558 4.75 -12.72 1.42
CA GLN A 558 4.64 -12.02 2.70
C GLN A 558 4.80 -10.49 2.62
N PRO A 559 5.68 -9.90 1.78
CA PRO A 559 5.83 -8.45 1.73
C PRO A 559 4.56 -7.76 1.22
N ASN A 560 4.00 -6.85 2.04
CA ASN A 560 2.71 -6.19 1.82
C ASN A 560 2.81 -4.80 1.15
N SER A 561 3.94 -4.50 0.52
CA SER A 561 4.15 -3.36 -0.39
C SER A 561 5.44 -3.54 -1.18
N GLY A 562 5.63 -2.80 -2.28
CA GLY A 562 6.89 -2.82 -3.04
C GLY A 562 8.09 -2.44 -2.18
N ALA A 563 7.96 -1.40 -1.34
CA ALA A 563 9.02 -1.00 -0.42
C ALA A 563 9.36 -2.08 0.63
N MET A 564 8.37 -2.88 1.07
CA MET A 564 8.63 -4.04 1.93
C MET A 564 9.28 -5.19 1.15
N GLY A 565 8.94 -5.38 -0.14
CA GLY A 565 9.64 -6.30 -1.02
C GLY A 565 11.12 -5.91 -1.20
N GLU A 566 11.40 -4.61 -1.41
CA GLU A 566 12.78 -4.09 -1.46
C GLU A 566 13.54 -4.44 -0.17
N TYR A 567 12.97 -4.11 0.96
CA TYR A 567 13.55 -4.38 2.27
C TYR A 567 13.80 -5.87 2.49
N THR A 568 12.81 -6.70 2.18
CA THR A 568 12.87 -8.16 2.35
C THR A 568 13.96 -8.77 1.47
N GLY A 569 14.05 -8.40 0.20
CA GLY A 569 15.07 -8.90 -0.72
C GLY A 569 16.50 -8.55 -0.26
N LEU A 570 16.69 -7.33 0.25
CA LEU A 570 18.00 -6.93 0.80
C LEU A 570 18.34 -7.65 2.11
N LEU A 571 17.36 -7.94 2.96
CA LEU A 571 17.56 -8.76 4.16
C LEU A 571 17.91 -10.22 3.81
N THR A 572 17.26 -10.80 2.80
CA THR A 572 17.55 -12.13 2.28
C THR A 572 19.00 -12.21 1.76
N ILE A 573 19.45 -11.19 1.01
CA ILE A 573 20.85 -11.07 0.57
C ILE A 573 21.81 -11.00 1.77
N ARG A 574 21.49 -10.21 2.79
CA ARG A 574 22.32 -10.12 3.99
C ARG A 574 22.43 -11.44 4.73
N ALA A 575 21.29 -12.12 4.90
CA ALA A 575 21.25 -13.43 5.58
C ALA A 575 22.11 -14.46 4.84
N TYR A 576 22.02 -14.49 3.50
CA TYR A 576 22.87 -15.34 2.68
C TYR A 576 24.37 -15.05 2.90
N HIS A 577 24.81 -13.81 2.82
CA HIS A 577 26.22 -13.46 3.05
C HIS A 577 26.66 -13.82 4.47
N ALA A 578 25.84 -13.54 5.47
CA ALA A 578 26.13 -13.90 6.86
C ALA A 578 26.28 -15.42 7.05
N ALA A 579 25.44 -16.22 6.40
CA ALA A 579 25.54 -17.69 6.42
C ALA A 579 26.84 -18.21 5.75
N GLN A 580 27.38 -17.46 4.77
CA GLN A 580 28.70 -17.75 4.19
C GLN A 580 29.88 -17.27 5.07
N GLY A 581 29.59 -16.57 6.18
CA GLY A 581 30.59 -15.95 7.04
C GLY A 581 31.18 -14.64 6.50
N ASP A 582 30.51 -14.01 5.54
CA ASP A 582 30.91 -12.75 4.90
C ASP A 582 30.14 -11.57 5.52
N ASP A 583 30.87 -10.55 5.99
CA ASP A 583 30.31 -9.31 6.50
C ASP A 583 30.26 -8.24 5.38
N ARG A 584 29.32 -8.42 4.46
CA ARG A 584 29.11 -7.53 3.31
C ARG A 584 27.96 -6.58 3.57
N ASP A 585 28.21 -5.27 3.45
CA ASP A 585 27.27 -4.22 3.81
C ASP A 585 27.15 -3.07 2.79
N VAL A 586 27.83 -3.16 1.65
CA VAL A 586 27.74 -2.12 0.60
C VAL A 586 26.69 -2.49 -0.43
N CYS A 587 25.77 -1.55 -0.71
CA CYS A 587 24.79 -1.62 -1.78
C CYS A 587 25.09 -0.53 -2.83
N LEU A 588 25.37 -0.96 -4.07
CA LEU A 588 25.52 -0.06 -5.21
C LEU A 588 24.13 0.30 -5.73
N ILE A 589 23.86 1.59 -5.95
CA ILE A 589 22.54 2.06 -6.43
C ILE A 589 22.74 3.15 -7.49
N PRO A 590 22.18 3.00 -8.72
CA PRO A 590 22.22 4.06 -9.72
C PRO A 590 21.56 5.35 -9.26
N THR A 591 22.10 6.49 -9.67
CA THR A 591 21.55 7.81 -9.29
C THR A 591 20.14 8.04 -9.81
N SER A 592 19.71 7.32 -10.84
CA SER A 592 18.35 7.31 -11.41
C SER A 592 17.34 6.49 -10.60
N ALA A 593 17.79 5.63 -9.67
CA ALA A 593 16.91 4.74 -8.91
C ALA A 593 15.84 5.50 -8.13
N HIS A 594 14.69 4.86 -7.95
CA HIS A 594 13.61 5.39 -7.11
C HIS A 594 14.08 5.68 -5.68
N GLY A 595 13.50 6.68 -5.02
CA GLY A 595 13.91 7.11 -3.68
C GLY A 595 13.71 6.03 -2.59
N THR A 596 12.85 5.04 -2.81
CA THR A 596 12.66 3.90 -1.91
C THR A 596 13.88 3.00 -1.85
N ASN A 597 14.61 2.82 -2.97
CA ASN A 597 15.76 1.92 -3.04
C ASN A 597 16.87 2.29 -2.03
N PRO A 598 17.42 3.52 -2.02
CA PRO A 598 18.40 3.89 -1.00
C PRO A 598 17.82 3.92 0.43
N ALA A 599 16.54 4.23 0.60
CA ALA A 599 15.90 4.18 1.91
C ALA A 599 15.81 2.73 2.44
N SER A 600 15.41 1.78 1.60
CA SER A 600 15.35 0.34 1.93
C SER A 600 16.74 -0.23 2.24
N ALA A 601 17.77 0.17 1.49
CA ALA A 601 19.15 -0.25 1.75
C ALA A 601 19.65 0.20 3.12
N VAL A 602 19.41 1.46 3.50
CA VAL A 602 19.76 1.97 4.83
C VAL A 602 18.98 1.25 5.93
N MET A 603 17.69 0.97 5.74
CA MET A 603 16.86 0.22 6.69
C MET A 603 17.36 -1.22 6.86
N ALA A 604 17.90 -1.83 5.79
CA ALA A 604 18.55 -3.13 5.84
C ALA A 604 19.99 -3.08 6.42
N GLY A 605 20.41 -1.92 6.95
CA GLY A 605 21.74 -1.74 7.55
C GLY A 605 22.87 -1.67 6.53
N MET A 606 22.58 -1.39 5.25
CA MET A 606 23.58 -1.30 4.19
C MET A 606 24.09 0.14 3.99
N THR A 607 25.32 0.24 3.53
CA THR A 607 25.96 1.49 3.09
C THR A 607 25.68 1.71 1.62
N VAL A 608 24.96 2.79 1.31
CA VAL A 608 24.62 3.14 -0.09
C VAL A 608 25.82 3.79 -0.78
N VAL A 609 26.21 3.26 -1.93
CA VAL A 609 27.23 3.83 -2.84
C VAL A 609 26.56 4.10 -4.19
N ALA A 610 26.55 5.38 -4.57
CA ALA A 610 25.92 5.80 -5.82
C ALA A 610 26.77 5.41 -7.04
N VAL A 611 26.10 4.89 -8.07
CA VAL A 611 26.65 4.64 -9.41
C VAL A 611 26.10 5.69 -10.36
N LYS A 612 26.94 6.25 -11.22
CA LYS A 612 26.53 7.26 -12.20
C LYS A 612 25.66 6.66 -13.31
N VAL A 613 24.92 7.53 -13.96
CA VAL A 613 24.28 7.29 -15.25
C VAL A 613 24.97 8.14 -16.31
N ASP A 614 25.01 7.64 -17.55
CA ASP A 614 25.57 8.34 -18.70
C ASP A 614 24.57 9.37 -19.28
N ASP A 615 24.97 10.08 -20.31
CA ASP A 615 24.14 11.10 -20.97
C ASP A 615 22.95 10.50 -21.75
N ASP A 616 23.00 9.21 -22.08
CA ASP A 616 21.94 8.46 -22.74
C ASP A 616 20.94 7.83 -21.75
N GLY A 617 21.15 8.02 -20.45
CA GLY A 617 20.29 7.53 -19.37
C GLY A 617 20.55 6.09 -18.95
N ASN A 618 21.64 5.46 -19.37
CA ASN A 618 22.06 4.13 -18.97
C ASN A 618 22.97 4.21 -17.74
N VAL A 619 23.09 3.11 -17.00
CA VAL A 619 24.10 2.98 -15.94
C VAL A 619 25.50 3.07 -16.57
N ASP A 620 26.34 3.97 -16.02
CA ASP A 620 27.75 4.08 -16.45
C ASP A 620 28.52 2.82 -16.02
N LEU A 621 28.72 1.92 -16.98
CA LEU A 621 29.38 0.63 -16.75
C LEU A 621 30.83 0.78 -16.25
N ALA A 622 31.51 1.85 -16.65
CA ALA A 622 32.88 2.11 -16.19
C ALA A 622 32.90 2.55 -14.72
N ASP A 623 31.96 3.40 -14.31
CA ASP A 623 31.79 3.77 -12.90
C ASP A 623 31.33 2.56 -12.08
N LEU A 624 30.40 1.74 -12.59
CA LEU A 624 29.97 0.49 -11.93
C LEU A 624 31.16 -0.45 -11.66
N LYS A 625 31.99 -0.73 -12.67
CA LYS A 625 33.21 -1.56 -12.54
C LYS A 625 34.15 -0.99 -11.48
N ALA A 626 34.40 0.31 -11.52
CA ALA A 626 35.30 0.98 -10.57
C ALA A 626 34.76 0.89 -9.13
N ARG A 627 33.43 1.06 -8.93
CA ARG A 627 32.80 0.93 -7.62
C ARG A 627 32.78 -0.50 -7.11
N ALA A 628 32.48 -1.47 -7.99
CA ALA A 628 32.47 -2.88 -7.63
C ALA A 628 33.89 -3.32 -7.20
N GLU A 629 34.94 -2.92 -7.90
CA GLU A 629 36.36 -3.20 -7.55
C GLU A 629 36.75 -2.52 -6.24
N GLU A 630 36.41 -1.21 -6.08
CA GLU A 630 36.69 -0.44 -4.84
C GLU A 630 36.08 -1.08 -3.59
N HIS A 631 34.87 -1.63 -3.71
CA HIS A 631 34.12 -2.18 -2.60
C HIS A 631 34.05 -3.71 -2.58
N ALA A 632 34.74 -4.44 -3.45
CA ALA A 632 34.63 -5.89 -3.61
C ALA A 632 34.61 -6.71 -2.29
N PRO A 633 35.42 -6.40 -1.26
CA PRO A 633 35.37 -7.17 0.01
C PRO A 633 34.09 -6.95 0.83
N ARG A 634 33.36 -5.88 0.56
CA ARG A 634 32.16 -5.45 1.31
C ARG A 634 30.92 -5.39 0.42
N LEU A 635 31.04 -5.63 -0.88
CA LEU A 635 29.94 -5.51 -1.82
C LEU A 635 28.91 -6.59 -1.54
N ALA A 636 27.76 -6.21 -1.01
CA ALA A 636 26.62 -7.09 -0.77
C ALA A 636 25.70 -7.18 -1.99
N ALA A 637 25.35 -6.03 -2.57
CA ALA A 637 24.37 -5.98 -3.67
C ALA A 637 24.58 -4.82 -4.64
N LEU A 638 24.13 -5.00 -5.88
CA LEU A 638 23.67 -3.94 -6.77
C LEU A 638 22.15 -3.93 -6.73
N MET A 639 21.54 -2.77 -6.55
CA MET A 639 20.09 -2.59 -6.62
C MET A 639 19.74 -1.76 -7.85
N ILE A 640 19.09 -2.37 -8.84
CA ILE A 640 18.83 -1.79 -10.17
C ILE A 640 17.35 -1.94 -10.55
N THR A 641 16.76 -0.92 -11.17
CA THR A 641 15.45 -0.98 -11.81
C THR A 641 15.60 -1.38 -13.28
N TYR A 642 14.82 -2.37 -13.74
CA TYR A 642 14.89 -2.81 -15.14
C TYR A 642 13.49 -3.13 -15.71
N PRO A 643 13.14 -2.67 -16.94
CA PRO A 643 13.85 -1.60 -17.70
C PRO A 643 14.07 -0.36 -16.82
N SER A 644 15.06 0.48 -17.20
CA SER A 644 15.46 1.59 -16.34
C SER A 644 14.33 2.61 -16.12
N THR A 645 14.42 3.37 -15.04
CA THR A 645 13.49 4.48 -14.75
C THR A 645 13.51 5.59 -15.81
N HIS A 646 14.44 5.52 -16.78
CA HIS A 646 14.47 6.39 -17.95
C HIS A 646 13.62 5.86 -19.12
N GLY A 647 12.92 4.73 -18.94
CA GLY A 647 12.10 4.09 -19.98
C GLY A 647 12.93 3.36 -21.04
N VAL A 648 14.12 2.85 -20.69
CA VAL A 648 15.07 2.24 -21.61
C VAL A 648 15.42 0.81 -21.19
N PHE A 649 15.40 -0.12 -22.15
CA PHE A 649 16.02 -1.43 -22.01
C PHE A 649 17.53 -1.33 -22.20
N GLU A 650 18.30 -1.32 -21.14
CA GLU A 650 19.76 -1.25 -21.18
C GLU A 650 20.35 -2.56 -21.71
N THR A 651 21.17 -2.49 -22.75
CA THR A 651 21.74 -3.68 -23.42
C THR A 651 22.83 -4.35 -22.59
N THR A 652 23.38 -3.67 -21.60
CA THR A 652 24.51 -4.12 -20.77
C THR A 652 24.09 -4.80 -19.47
N ILE A 653 22.80 -5.11 -19.29
CA ILE A 653 22.28 -5.63 -18.00
C ILE A 653 22.97 -6.90 -17.53
N GLN A 654 23.26 -7.85 -18.43
CA GLN A 654 24.01 -9.08 -18.09
C GLN A 654 25.45 -8.76 -17.69
N GLU A 655 26.15 -7.86 -18.43
CA GLU A 655 27.51 -7.43 -18.07
C GLU A 655 27.53 -6.72 -16.69
N MET A 656 26.49 -5.96 -16.36
CA MET A 656 26.37 -5.36 -15.03
C MET A 656 26.24 -6.44 -13.95
N ALA A 657 25.44 -7.48 -14.19
CA ALA A 657 25.29 -8.61 -13.27
C ALA A 657 26.63 -9.35 -13.09
N ASP A 658 27.31 -9.66 -14.19
CA ASP A 658 28.63 -10.34 -14.16
C ASP A 658 29.64 -9.54 -13.33
N VAL A 659 29.72 -8.23 -13.50
CA VAL A 659 30.64 -7.35 -12.75
C VAL A 659 30.39 -7.42 -11.24
N VAL A 660 29.13 -7.50 -10.82
CA VAL A 660 28.75 -7.60 -9.40
C VAL A 660 29.03 -8.99 -8.85
N HIS A 661 28.68 -10.03 -9.59
CA HIS A 661 28.96 -11.43 -9.21
C HIS A 661 30.47 -11.72 -9.12
N ASP A 662 31.27 -11.21 -10.05
CA ASP A 662 32.74 -11.34 -10.01
C ASP A 662 33.36 -10.67 -8.77
N ALA A 663 32.73 -9.62 -8.25
CA ALA A 663 33.08 -8.96 -7.00
C ALA A 663 32.50 -9.64 -5.75
N GLY A 664 31.74 -10.72 -5.92
CA GLY A 664 31.12 -11.51 -4.85
C GLY A 664 29.83 -10.93 -4.28
N GLY A 665 29.27 -9.92 -4.93
CA GLY A 665 27.94 -9.35 -4.61
C GLY A 665 26.80 -10.09 -5.31
N LEU A 666 25.56 -9.69 -5.00
CA LEU A 666 24.35 -10.21 -5.63
C LEU A 666 23.59 -9.08 -6.33
N VAL A 667 22.72 -9.43 -7.28
CA VAL A 667 21.95 -8.44 -8.03
C VAL A 667 20.48 -8.47 -7.59
N TYR A 668 20.04 -7.35 -7.04
CA TYR A 668 18.64 -7.08 -6.72
C TYR A 668 18.02 -6.27 -7.84
N MET A 669 16.95 -6.77 -8.46
CA MET A 669 16.16 -6.03 -9.45
C MET A 669 14.91 -5.43 -8.82
N ASP A 670 14.73 -4.13 -8.98
CA ASP A 670 13.45 -3.47 -8.74
C ASP A 670 12.50 -3.79 -9.89
N GLY A 671 11.47 -4.59 -9.60
CA GLY A 671 10.49 -5.07 -10.56
C GLY A 671 9.30 -4.12 -10.78
N ALA A 672 9.42 -2.83 -10.41
CA ALA A 672 8.37 -1.84 -10.66
C ALA A 672 7.98 -1.74 -12.14
N ASN A 673 8.92 -2.01 -13.04
CA ASN A 673 8.77 -1.92 -14.51
C ASN A 673 8.53 -3.27 -15.20
N LEU A 674 8.12 -4.30 -14.45
CA LEU A 674 7.90 -5.64 -14.98
C LEU A 674 6.79 -5.69 -16.07
N ASN A 675 5.93 -4.69 -16.15
CA ASN A 675 4.88 -4.58 -17.19
C ASN A 675 5.43 -4.58 -18.64
N ALA A 676 6.69 -4.24 -18.81
CA ALA A 676 7.38 -4.34 -20.11
C ALA A 676 8.07 -5.69 -20.37
N GLN A 677 8.06 -6.61 -19.41
CA GLN A 677 8.89 -7.81 -19.44
C GLN A 677 8.11 -9.11 -19.58
N VAL A 678 6.89 -9.19 -19.02
CA VAL A 678 6.12 -10.42 -18.92
C VAL A 678 5.95 -11.08 -20.29
N GLY A 679 6.40 -12.34 -20.42
CA GLY A 679 6.40 -13.10 -21.66
C GLY A 679 7.40 -12.66 -22.72
N LEU A 680 8.23 -11.64 -22.46
CA LEU A 680 9.28 -11.13 -23.37
C LEU A 680 10.69 -11.40 -22.85
N CYS A 681 10.92 -11.30 -21.55
CA CYS A 681 12.15 -11.69 -20.86
C CYS A 681 11.86 -12.04 -19.40
N ARG A 682 12.77 -12.76 -18.74
CA ARG A 682 12.61 -13.19 -17.35
C ARG A 682 13.84 -12.79 -16.52
N PRO A 683 13.69 -12.04 -15.43
CA PRO A 683 14.81 -11.56 -14.62
C PRO A 683 15.80 -12.65 -14.17
N GLY A 684 15.29 -13.79 -13.72
CA GLY A 684 16.12 -14.92 -13.29
C GLY A 684 17.03 -15.46 -14.39
N ASP A 685 16.63 -15.37 -15.68
CA ASP A 685 17.38 -15.90 -16.80
C ASP A 685 18.57 -15.01 -17.21
N PHE A 686 18.62 -13.75 -16.78
CA PHE A 686 19.68 -12.82 -17.17
C PHE A 686 20.52 -12.24 -16.02
N GLY A 687 20.56 -13.00 -14.89
CA GLY A 687 21.52 -12.77 -13.83
C GLY A 687 21.02 -11.98 -12.63
N MET A 688 19.69 -11.84 -12.48
CA MET A 688 19.11 -11.25 -11.26
C MET A 688 18.97 -12.32 -10.19
N ASP A 689 19.44 -12.03 -8.98
CA ASP A 689 19.36 -12.98 -7.85
C ASP A 689 18.06 -12.82 -7.04
N VAL A 690 17.55 -11.60 -6.95
CA VAL A 690 16.29 -11.24 -6.26
C VAL A 690 15.54 -10.21 -7.08
N CYS A 691 14.23 -10.32 -7.13
CA CYS A 691 13.35 -9.28 -7.66
C CYS A 691 12.13 -9.11 -6.76
N HIS A 692 11.75 -7.88 -6.42
CA HIS A 692 10.41 -7.65 -5.92
C HIS A 692 9.44 -7.37 -7.07
N LEU A 693 8.20 -7.77 -6.86
CA LEU A 693 7.11 -7.62 -7.81
C LEU A 693 6.07 -6.66 -7.23
N ASN A 694 5.62 -5.69 -8.02
CA ASN A 694 4.51 -4.84 -7.62
C ASN A 694 3.22 -5.41 -8.24
N LEU A 695 2.48 -6.26 -7.49
CA LEU A 695 1.23 -6.83 -8.01
C LEU A 695 0.18 -5.76 -8.29
N HIS A 696 0.26 -4.62 -7.58
CA HIS A 696 -0.58 -3.43 -7.79
C HIS A 696 -0.15 -2.57 -8.99
N LYS A 697 0.77 -3.06 -9.83
CA LYS A 697 1.18 -2.46 -11.11
C LYS A 697 0.94 -3.47 -12.24
N THR A 698 1.87 -4.40 -12.44
CA THR A 698 1.85 -5.36 -13.54
C THR A 698 0.66 -6.34 -13.49
N PHE A 699 0.19 -6.73 -12.30
CA PHE A 699 -0.81 -7.77 -12.10
C PHE A 699 -2.15 -7.25 -11.53
N ALA A 700 -2.55 -6.05 -11.95
CA ALA A 700 -3.90 -5.49 -11.87
C ALA A 700 -4.50 -5.24 -10.47
N ILE A 701 -3.79 -5.42 -9.36
CA ILE A 701 -4.32 -4.97 -8.06
C ILE A 701 -4.54 -3.44 -8.13
N PRO A 702 -5.72 -2.91 -7.77
CA PRO A 702 -6.00 -1.48 -7.86
C PRO A 702 -5.20 -0.67 -6.84
N HIS A 703 -4.85 0.57 -7.19
CA HIS A 703 -4.07 1.45 -6.33
C HIS A 703 -4.84 2.10 -5.18
N GLY A 704 -6.18 2.10 -5.20
CA GLY A 704 -7.06 2.50 -4.11
C GLY A 704 -6.74 3.86 -3.46
N GLY A 705 -6.25 4.81 -4.23
CA GLY A 705 -5.83 6.12 -3.71
C GLY A 705 -4.38 6.17 -3.20
N GLY A 706 -3.56 5.15 -3.52
CA GLY A 706 -2.16 5.04 -3.10
C GLY A 706 -1.83 3.79 -2.29
N GLY A 707 -2.52 2.73 -2.54
CA GLY A 707 -2.63 1.41 -1.96
C GLY A 707 -4.09 0.99 -1.97
N PRO A 708 -4.43 -0.26 -1.75
CA PRO A 708 -3.67 -1.39 -1.21
C PRO A 708 -2.57 -1.90 -2.14
N GLY A 709 -1.59 -2.65 -1.59
CA GLY A 709 -0.47 -3.15 -2.36
C GLY A 709 0.08 -4.48 -1.87
N MET A 710 0.80 -5.14 -2.79
CA MET A 710 1.58 -6.35 -2.56
C MET A 710 2.96 -6.17 -3.18
N GLY A 711 3.98 -6.73 -2.56
CA GLY A 711 5.36 -6.68 -3.03
C GLY A 711 6.08 -8.01 -2.87
N PRO A 712 5.59 -9.12 -3.43
CA PRO A 712 6.27 -10.41 -3.37
C PRO A 712 7.72 -10.30 -3.81
N ILE A 713 8.58 -11.18 -3.29
CA ILE A 713 9.93 -11.35 -3.80
C ILE A 713 10.09 -12.70 -4.44
N GLY A 714 10.70 -12.71 -5.65
CA GLY A 714 11.22 -13.92 -6.30
C GLY A 714 12.72 -13.99 -6.09
N VAL A 715 13.25 -15.19 -5.85
CA VAL A 715 14.67 -15.43 -5.54
C VAL A 715 15.20 -16.67 -6.26
N VAL A 716 16.49 -16.67 -6.57
CA VAL A 716 17.20 -17.86 -7.06
C VAL A 716 17.37 -18.90 -5.94
N GLU A 717 17.57 -20.20 -6.31
CA GLU A 717 17.63 -21.36 -5.42
C GLU A 717 18.50 -21.13 -4.16
N LYS A 718 19.69 -20.54 -4.32
CA LYS A 718 20.63 -20.29 -3.19
C LYS A 718 20.08 -19.34 -2.12
N LEU A 719 19.05 -18.54 -2.44
CA LEU A 719 18.43 -17.58 -1.53
C LEU A 719 17.10 -18.08 -0.96
N ALA A 720 16.50 -19.12 -1.53
CA ALA A 720 15.23 -19.68 -1.07
C ALA A 720 15.23 -20.08 0.43
N PRO A 721 16.34 -20.65 1.01
CA PRO A 721 16.38 -20.96 2.44
C PRO A 721 16.17 -19.76 3.36
N PHE A 722 16.43 -18.53 2.89
CA PHE A 722 16.37 -17.30 3.68
C PHE A 722 15.07 -16.51 3.51
N LEU A 723 14.09 -17.01 2.78
CA LEU A 723 12.79 -16.37 2.63
C LEU A 723 12.11 -16.18 3.99
N PRO A 724 11.31 -15.10 4.20
CA PRO A 724 10.81 -14.70 5.51
C PRO A 724 9.88 -15.75 6.13
N GLY A 725 10.13 -16.10 7.39
CA GLY A 725 9.30 -16.95 8.22
C GLY A 725 8.19 -16.17 8.95
N HIS A 726 7.39 -16.89 9.77
CA HIS A 726 6.38 -16.25 10.61
C HIS A 726 6.28 -16.96 11.98
N PRO A 727 6.08 -16.22 13.11
CA PRO A 727 6.11 -16.81 14.45
C PRO A 727 4.89 -17.67 14.82
N VAL A 728 3.79 -17.56 14.08
CA VAL A 728 2.51 -18.24 14.39
C VAL A 728 2.17 -19.29 13.33
N VAL A 729 2.40 -19.00 12.05
CA VAL A 729 2.13 -19.90 10.94
C VAL A 729 3.44 -20.27 10.26
N PRO A 730 3.75 -21.57 10.06
CA PRO A 730 4.99 -21.97 9.43
C PRO A 730 5.03 -21.53 7.95
N THR A 731 5.87 -20.56 7.66
CA THR A 731 6.19 -20.03 6.32
C THR A 731 7.70 -19.85 6.19
N GLY A 732 8.18 -19.59 4.96
CA GLY A 732 9.57 -19.29 4.69
C GLY A 732 10.46 -20.51 4.50
N GLY A 733 11.78 -20.26 4.33
CA GLY A 733 12.79 -21.29 4.10
C GLY A 733 13.35 -21.91 5.39
N GLU A 734 14.28 -22.87 5.24
CA GLU A 734 14.88 -23.60 6.38
C GLU A 734 15.75 -22.70 7.29
N GLU A 735 16.35 -21.65 6.74
CA GLU A 735 17.16 -20.64 7.46
C GLU A 735 16.46 -19.26 7.41
N ALA A 736 15.12 -19.28 7.49
CA ALA A 736 14.28 -18.12 7.28
C ALA A 736 14.71 -16.90 8.11
N ILE A 737 14.71 -15.72 7.48
CA ILE A 737 14.72 -14.45 8.23
C ILE A 737 13.42 -14.29 9.00
N GLY A 738 13.38 -13.39 9.98
CA GLY A 738 12.16 -13.07 10.70
C GLY A 738 11.07 -12.46 9.79
N PRO A 739 9.83 -12.33 10.31
CA PRO A 739 8.72 -11.81 9.52
C PRO A 739 8.92 -10.33 9.19
N VAL A 740 8.50 -9.95 8.00
CA VAL A 740 8.53 -8.56 7.51
C VAL A 740 7.15 -7.90 7.52
N ALA A 741 6.10 -8.67 7.73
CA ALA A 741 4.72 -8.23 7.90
C ALA A 741 4.05 -8.97 9.07
N ALA A 742 2.96 -8.40 9.61
CA ALA A 742 2.22 -8.99 10.72
C ALA A 742 1.45 -10.27 10.33
N ALA A 743 1.03 -10.39 9.07
CA ALA A 743 0.34 -11.56 8.56
C ALA A 743 1.28 -12.47 7.74
N PRO A 744 1.05 -13.81 7.75
CA PRO A 744 1.93 -14.78 7.10
C PRO A 744 2.11 -14.56 5.59
N TYR A 745 1.06 -14.10 4.92
CA TYR A 745 1.00 -13.85 3.47
C TYR A 745 0.69 -12.38 3.14
N GLY A 746 1.07 -11.47 4.05
CA GLY A 746 0.89 -10.04 3.85
C GLY A 746 -0.56 -9.65 3.58
N SER A 747 -0.87 -9.18 2.39
CA SER A 747 -2.23 -8.77 1.96
C SER A 747 -2.92 -9.89 1.17
N ALA A 748 -3.11 -11.06 1.77
CA ALA A 748 -3.56 -12.29 1.10
C ALA A 748 -4.85 -12.12 0.27
N LEU A 749 -5.85 -11.38 0.77
CA LEU A 749 -7.13 -11.20 0.10
C LEU A 749 -6.99 -10.61 -1.32
N ILE A 750 -6.09 -9.66 -1.52
CA ILE A 750 -5.93 -9.03 -2.84
C ILE A 750 -5.01 -9.83 -3.78
N SER A 751 -4.37 -10.89 -3.31
CA SER A 751 -3.69 -11.86 -4.19
C SER A 751 -4.66 -12.52 -5.16
N LEU A 752 -5.94 -12.66 -4.77
CA LEU A 752 -7.03 -13.13 -5.64
C LEU A 752 -7.14 -12.33 -6.94
N ILE A 753 -6.88 -11.01 -6.90
CA ILE A 753 -6.97 -10.13 -8.07
C ILE A 753 -5.88 -10.47 -9.08
N SER A 754 -4.63 -10.62 -8.61
CA SER A 754 -3.51 -11.00 -9.47
C SER A 754 -3.64 -12.42 -9.99
N TRP A 755 -4.10 -13.35 -9.15
CA TRP A 755 -4.42 -14.70 -9.57
C TRP A 755 -5.47 -14.71 -10.68
N ALA A 756 -6.56 -13.97 -10.51
CA ALA A 756 -7.63 -13.82 -11.50
C ALA A 756 -7.12 -13.21 -12.82
N TYR A 757 -6.30 -12.16 -12.74
CA TYR A 757 -5.69 -11.52 -13.91
C TYR A 757 -4.83 -12.51 -14.71
N ILE A 758 -3.92 -13.23 -14.05
CA ILE A 758 -3.03 -14.22 -14.70
C ILE A 758 -3.87 -15.34 -15.30
N ALA A 759 -4.83 -15.88 -14.55
CA ALA A 759 -5.69 -16.97 -15.00
C ALA A 759 -6.55 -16.62 -16.22
N MET A 760 -7.08 -15.38 -16.30
CA MET A 760 -7.89 -14.94 -17.44
C MET A 760 -7.06 -14.52 -18.65
N MET A 761 -5.86 -13.96 -18.43
CA MET A 761 -4.98 -13.56 -19.54
C MET A 761 -4.30 -14.77 -20.19
N GLY A 762 -3.89 -15.75 -19.41
CA GLY A 762 -3.10 -16.88 -19.87
C GLY A 762 -1.75 -16.47 -20.47
N PRO A 763 -0.94 -17.43 -20.95
CA PRO A 763 0.42 -17.14 -21.43
C PRO A 763 0.43 -16.16 -22.63
N ASP A 764 -0.49 -16.31 -23.58
CA ASP A 764 -0.56 -15.48 -24.78
C ASP A 764 -1.07 -14.06 -24.47
N GLY A 765 -2.07 -13.94 -23.59
CA GLY A 765 -2.63 -12.64 -23.18
C GLY A 765 -1.62 -11.81 -22.40
N LEU A 766 -0.88 -12.43 -21.49
CA LEU A 766 0.17 -11.76 -20.72
C LEU A 766 1.31 -11.24 -21.59
N LYS A 767 1.81 -12.06 -22.53
CA LYS A 767 2.81 -11.61 -23.51
C LYS A 767 2.28 -10.44 -24.34
N ARG A 768 1.06 -10.56 -24.82
CA ARG A 768 0.42 -9.52 -25.64
C ARG A 768 0.21 -8.22 -24.87
N ALA A 769 -0.08 -8.29 -23.58
CA ALA A 769 -0.18 -7.12 -22.71
C ALA A 769 1.12 -6.31 -22.68
N SER A 770 2.27 -6.97 -22.45
CA SER A 770 3.58 -6.32 -22.50
C SER A 770 3.90 -5.71 -23.88
N GLN A 771 3.57 -6.43 -24.95
CA GLN A 771 3.78 -5.95 -26.32
C GLN A 771 2.95 -4.69 -26.61
N ILE A 772 1.69 -4.65 -26.17
CA ILE A 772 0.79 -3.50 -26.34
C ILE A 772 1.24 -2.33 -25.46
N ALA A 773 1.69 -2.58 -24.22
CA ALA A 773 2.24 -1.54 -23.38
C ALA A 773 3.45 -0.83 -24.07
N ILE A 774 4.35 -1.59 -24.68
CA ILE A 774 5.47 -1.05 -25.46
C ILE A 774 4.97 -0.31 -26.70
N LEU A 775 3.97 -0.85 -27.42
CA LEU A 775 3.38 -0.20 -28.58
C LEU A 775 2.74 1.14 -28.20
N ASN A 776 1.90 1.16 -27.15
CA ASN A 776 1.20 2.36 -26.71
C ASN A 776 2.18 3.48 -26.35
N ALA A 777 3.25 3.18 -25.61
CA ALA A 777 4.28 4.16 -25.26
C ALA A 777 4.98 4.73 -26.50
N ASN A 778 5.43 3.88 -27.40
CA ASN A 778 6.13 4.30 -28.62
C ASN A 778 5.21 5.01 -29.62
N TYR A 779 3.94 4.62 -29.71
CA TYR A 779 2.94 5.32 -30.51
C TYR A 779 2.73 6.76 -30.00
N MET A 780 2.51 6.95 -28.70
CA MET A 780 2.36 8.27 -28.10
C MET A 780 3.62 9.11 -28.28
N ALA A 781 4.80 8.54 -28.01
CA ALA A 781 6.08 9.21 -28.24
C ALA A 781 6.22 9.67 -29.70
N LYS A 782 5.75 8.86 -30.66
CA LYS A 782 5.73 9.21 -32.10
C LYS A 782 4.72 10.29 -32.43
N ARG A 783 3.53 10.27 -31.81
CA ARG A 783 2.50 11.32 -31.99
C ARG A 783 2.98 12.69 -31.48
N LEU A 784 3.80 12.70 -30.45
CA LEU A 784 4.32 13.91 -29.82
C LEU A 784 5.61 14.44 -30.48
N ASP A 785 6.22 13.68 -31.42
CA ASP A 785 7.41 14.10 -32.17
C ASP A 785 7.20 15.47 -32.86
N GLY A 786 8.17 16.37 -32.74
CA GLY A 786 8.12 17.73 -33.26
C GLY A 786 7.36 18.74 -32.40
N HIS A 787 6.67 18.27 -31.35
CA HIS A 787 6.02 19.12 -30.34
C HIS A 787 6.81 19.12 -29.03
N TYR A 788 7.31 17.94 -28.63
CA TYR A 788 8.09 17.70 -27.42
C TYR A 788 9.23 16.74 -27.74
N ASP A 789 10.38 16.92 -27.12
CA ASP A 789 11.49 16.00 -27.22
C ASP A 789 11.34 14.85 -26.22
N VAL A 790 11.50 13.60 -26.69
CA VAL A 790 11.66 12.42 -25.83
C VAL A 790 13.13 12.36 -25.41
N LEU A 791 13.36 12.42 -24.09
CA LEU A 791 14.71 12.64 -23.55
C LEU A 791 15.64 11.44 -23.72
N TYR A 792 15.11 10.21 -23.54
CA TYR A 792 15.89 8.98 -23.63
C TYR A 792 15.21 7.96 -24.53
N ARG A 793 16.01 7.23 -25.29
CA ARG A 793 15.57 6.12 -26.15
C ARG A 793 16.66 5.05 -26.17
N GLY A 794 16.25 3.79 -26.33
CA GLY A 794 17.18 2.68 -26.54
C GLY A 794 17.92 2.77 -27.89
N PRO A 795 18.89 1.88 -28.14
CA PRO A 795 19.68 1.86 -29.40
C PRO A 795 18.83 1.74 -30.68
N SER A 796 17.66 1.09 -30.57
CA SER A 796 16.69 0.97 -31.67
C SER A 796 15.88 2.25 -31.94
N GLY A 797 16.05 3.30 -31.12
CA GLY A 797 15.22 4.51 -31.14
C GLY A 797 13.87 4.35 -30.45
N LEU A 798 13.63 3.23 -29.77
CA LEU A 798 12.41 2.92 -29.03
C LEU A 798 12.58 3.20 -27.53
N SER A 799 11.46 3.51 -26.89
CA SER A 799 11.28 3.45 -25.43
C SER A 799 10.74 2.07 -25.04
N ALA A 800 10.77 1.73 -23.74
CA ALA A 800 10.09 0.58 -23.19
C ALA A 800 8.56 0.83 -23.12
N HIS A 801 7.93 0.58 -21.98
CA HIS A 801 6.49 0.83 -21.78
C HIS A 801 6.16 2.26 -21.30
N GLU A 802 7.18 3.09 -21.11
CA GLU A 802 7.09 4.48 -20.64
C GLU A 802 8.17 5.35 -21.30
N PHE A 803 7.98 6.66 -21.27
CA PHE A 803 8.94 7.60 -21.86
C PHE A 803 8.93 8.95 -21.12
N ILE A 804 10.04 9.70 -21.24
CA ILE A 804 10.23 11.00 -20.59
C ILE A 804 10.18 12.12 -21.64
N LEU A 805 9.25 13.07 -21.45
CA LEU A 805 9.20 14.31 -22.23
C LEU A 805 10.00 15.42 -21.55
N ASP A 806 10.88 16.06 -22.32
CA ASP A 806 11.63 17.24 -21.88
C ASP A 806 10.79 18.51 -22.04
N VAL A 807 10.38 19.11 -20.93
CA VAL A 807 9.63 20.38 -20.92
C VAL A 807 10.47 21.57 -20.40
N ARG A 808 11.75 21.35 -20.10
CA ARG A 808 12.69 22.39 -19.64
C ARG A 808 12.85 23.54 -20.63
N PRO A 809 12.82 23.35 -21.96
CA PRO A 809 12.92 24.46 -22.91
C PRO A 809 11.86 25.54 -22.72
N PHE A 810 10.65 25.17 -22.23
CA PHE A 810 9.50 26.06 -22.06
C PHE A 810 9.62 27.00 -20.84
N GLN A 811 10.57 26.75 -19.95
CA GLN A 811 10.88 27.65 -18.83
C GLN A 811 11.28 29.05 -19.29
N LYS A 812 11.79 29.17 -20.53
CA LYS A 812 12.11 30.48 -21.15
C LYS A 812 10.87 31.33 -21.40
N ALA A 813 9.72 30.68 -21.60
CA ALA A 813 8.42 31.32 -21.74
C ALA A 813 7.69 31.47 -20.39
N GLY A 814 8.33 31.17 -19.27
CA GLY A 814 7.72 31.21 -17.93
C GLY A 814 6.82 30.01 -17.63
N VAL A 815 6.88 28.94 -18.44
CA VAL A 815 6.02 27.75 -18.27
C VAL A 815 6.85 26.61 -17.67
N SER A 816 6.39 26.09 -16.52
CA SER A 816 7.00 24.96 -15.81
C SER A 816 6.29 23.64 -16.12
N ALA A 817 6.90 22.51 -15.73
CA ALA A 817 6.23 21.20 -15.77
C ALA A 817 4.92 21.19 -14.93
N GLU A 818 4.90 21.91 -13.82
CA GLU A 818 3.69 22.03 -13.00
C GLU A 818 2.57 22.77 -13.74
N ASP A 819 2.84 23.82 -14.51
CA ASP A 819 1.83 24.56 -15.28
C ASP A 819 1.19 23.66 -16.34
N ILE A 820 2.00 22.86 -17.04
CA ILE A 820 1.51 21.86 -18.01
C ILE A 820 0.64 20.81 -17.29
N ALA A 821 1.09 20.31 -16.16
CA ALA A 821 0.37 19.33 -15.36
C ALA A 821 -0.99 19.86 -14.85
N LYS A 822 -1.03 21.10 -14.36
CA LYS A 822 -2.28 21.75 -13.95
C LYS A 822 -3.20 22.03 -15.13
N ARG A 823 -2.64 22.38 -16.29
CA ARG A 823 -3.43 22.59 -17.50
C ARG A 823 -4.07 21.30 -18.04
N LEU A 824 -3.41 20.15 -17.91
CA LEU A 824 -3.99 18.84 -18.27
C LEU A 824 -5.28 18.54 -17.49
N ILE A 825 -5.42 19.02 -16.25
CA ILE A 825 -6.66 18.89 -15.48
C ILE A 825 -7.83 19.56 -16.22
N ASP A 826 -7.61 20.73 -16.84
CA ASP A 826 -8.65 21.40 -17.62
C ASP A 826 -9.05 20.62 -18.88
N TYR A 827 -8.16 19.78 -19.41
CA TYR A 827 -8.42 18.83 -20.50
C TYR A 827 -9.05 17.50 -20.01
N GLY A 828 -9.28 17.34 -18.70
CA GLY A 828 -9.90 16.15 -18.10
C GLY A 828 -8.95 14.98 -17.89
N PHE A 829 -7.66 15.26 -17.66
CA PHE A 829 -6.66 14.25 -17.37
C PHE A 829 -5.98 14.46 -16.02
N HIS A 830 -5.62 13.35 -15.38
CA HIS A 830 -4.57 13.37 -14.37
C HIS A 830 -3.22 13.58 -15.06
N ALA A 831 -2.37 14.44 -14.49
CA ALA A 831 -1.05 14.68 -15.07
C ALA A 831 -0.12 13.47 -14.94
N PRO A 832 0.85 13.30 -15.86
CA PRO A 832 1.96 12.36 -15.70
C PRO A 832 2.84 12.68 -14.47
N THR A 833 3.74 11.77 -14.13
CA THR A 833 4.74 12.02 -13.10
C THR A 833 5.65 13.18 -13.48
N MET A 834 5.77 14.14 -12.56
CA MET A 834 6.52 15.38 -12.78
C MET A 834 7.91 15.33 -12.16
N SER A 835 8.90 15.88 -12.88
CA SER A 835 10.25 16.17 -12.36
C SER A 835 10.95 14.97 -11.71
N TRP A 836 10.61 13.77 -12.16
CA TRP A 836 11.24 12.53 -11.76
C TRP A 836 11.30 11.55 -12.96
N PRO A 837 12.39 10.80 -13.14
CA PRO A 837 13.68 10.85 -12.42
C PRO A 837 14.51 12.10 -12.76
N VAL A 838 14.13 12.85 -13.78
CA VAL A 838 14.83 14.06 -14.24
C VAL A 838 14.00 15.30 -13.90
N ALA A 839 14.63 16.29 -13.27
CA ALA A 839 13.95 17.54 -12.92
C ALA A 839 13.48 18.31 -14.17
N GLY A 840 12.27 18.85 -14.14
CA GLY A 840 11.70 19.64 -15.25
C GLY A 840 11.26 18.80 -16.44
N THR A 841 10.82 17.56 -16.21
CA THR A 841 10.31 16.64 -17.23
C THR A 841 8.94 16.09 -16.83
N LEU A 842 8.28 15.43 -17.78
CA LEU A 842 7.07 14.63 -17.56
C LEU A 842 7.34 13.19 -17.97
N MET A 843 7.02 12.24 -17.11
CA MET A 843 7.18 10.82 -17.37
C MET A 843 5.80 10.20 -17.62
N ILE A 844 5.62 9.61 -18.80
CA ILE A 844 4.34 9.10 -19.31
C ILE A 844 4.41 7.58 -19.43
N GLU A 845 3.48 6.89 -18.79
CA GLU A 845 3.26 5.45 -18.93
C GLU A 845 1.79 5.19 -19.29
N PRO A 846 1.47 4.92 -20.57
CA PRO A 846 0.18 4.38 -20.95
C PRO A 846 0.20 2.87 -20.73
N THR A 847 -0.87 2.32 -20.15
CA THR A 847 -0.98 0.88 -19.95
C THR A 847 -1.56 0.18 -21.18
N GLU A 848 -1.47 -1.14 -21.21
CA GLU A 848 -2.05 -1.94 -22.28
C GLU A 848 -3.60 -1.91 -22.30
N SER A 849 -4.21 -1.52 -21.19
CA SER A 849 -5.68 -1.44 -21.09
C SER A 849 -6.27 -0.20 -21.75
N GLU A 850 -5.45 0.78 -22.14
CA GLU A 850 -5.91 2.02 -22.74
C GLU A 850 -6.12 1.90 -24.26
N GLY A 851 -7.32 2.27 -24.72
CA GLY A 851 -7.67 2.24 -26.13
C GLY A 851 -7.01 3.38 -26.93
N LYS A 852 -6.77 3.14 -28.23
CA LYS A 852 -6.14 4.14 -29.13
C LYS A 852 -6.81 5.50 -29.07
N ALA A 853 -8.14 5.56 -29.00
CA ALA A 853 -8.89 6.82 -28.92
C ALA A 853 -8.51 7.67 -27.69
N GLU A 854 -8.29 7.02 -26.53
CA GLU A 854 -7.86 7.71 -25.31
C GLU A 854 -6.40 8.16 -25.39
N LEU A 855 -5.51 7.34 -25.98
CA LEU A 855 -4.12 7.72 -26.27
C LEU A 855 -4.08 8.94 -27.19
N ASP A 856 -4.90 8.94 -28.24
CA ASP A 856 -5.01 10.07 -29.16
C ASP A 856 -5.52 11.33 -28.46
N ARG A 857 -6.57 11.19 -27.64
CA ARG A 857 -7.14 12.31 -26.86
C ARG A 857 -6.09 12.96 -25.94
N PHE A 858 -5.27 12.14 -25.27
CA PHE A 858 -4.17 12.67 -24.45
C PHE A 858 -3.09 13.37 -25.30
N CYS A 859 -2.67 12.77 -26.41
CA CYS A 859 -1.69 13.38 -27.30
C CYS A 859 -2.20 14.71 -27.89
N ASP A 860 -3.48 14.77 -28.27
CA ASP A 860 -4.11 15.99 -28.80
C ASP A 860 -4.18 17.09 -27.72
N ALA A 861 -4.47 16.73 -26.47
CA ALA A 861 -4.41 17.66 -25.34
C ALA A 861 -2.98 18.22 -25.15
N MET A 862 -1.97 17.37 -25.18
CA MET A 862 -0.56 17.80 -25.08
C MET A 862 -0.16 18.72 -26.25
N ILE A 863 -0.56 18.40 -27.49
CA ILE A 863 -0.29 19.23 -28.67
C ILE A 863 -1.00 20.59 -28.56
N ALA A 864 -2.24 20.61 -28.06
CA ALA A 864 -2.97 21.85 -27.81
C ALA A 864 -2.28 22.71 -26.74
N ILE A 865 -1.81 22.09 -25.63
CA ILE A 865 -1.01 22.79 -24.61
C ILE A 865 0.29 23.33 -25.20
N ARG A 866 0.95 22.59 -26.10
CA ARG A 866 2.15 23.10 -26.79
C ARG A 866 1.85 24.34 -27.64
N THR A 867 0.65 24.39 -28.24
CA THR A 867 0.22 25.57 -28.99
C THR A 867 -0.03 26.77 -28.05
N GLU A 868 -0.65 26.56 -26.91
CA GLU A 868 -0.83 27.60 -25.86
C GLU A 868 0.53 28.14 -25.38
N ILE A 869 1.54 27.26 -25.20
CA ILE A 869 2.90 27.67 -24.86
C ILE A 869 3.49 28.53 -25.98
N GLN A 870 3.32 28.15 -27.26
CA GLN A 870 3.82 28.89 -28.42
C GLN A 870 3.19 30.28 -28.51
N GLU A 871 1.93 30.44 -28.18
CA GLU A 871 1.26 31.76 -28.10
C GLU A 871 1.97 32.69 -27.11
N ILE A 872 2.44 32.15 -25.95
CA ILE A 872 3.23 32.91 -24.98
C ILE A 872 4.60 33.25 -25.55
N GLU A 873 5.32 32.27 -26.15
CA GLU A 873 6.63 32.44 -26.78
C GLU A 873 6.62 33.54 -27.85
N LEU A 874 5.52 33.67 -28.58
CA LEU A 874 5.31 34.68 -29.65
C LEU A 874 4.76 36.01 -29.13
N GLY A 875 4.46 36.14 -27.82
CA GLY A 875 3.85 37.34 -27.27
C GLY A 875 2.38 37.56 -27.70
N GLN A 876 1.68 36.50 -28.10
CA GLN A 876 0.27 36.50 -28.48
C GLN A 876 -0.63 36.30 -27.27
N ALA A 877 -0.14 35.59 -26.24
CA ALA A 877 -0.74 35.50 -24.93
C ALA A 877 0.11 36.26 -23.89
N ASP A 878 -0.53 36.72 -22.82
CA ASP A 878 0.16 37.41 -21.72
C ASP A 878 1.12 36.48 -20.99
N ALA A 879 2.28 36.97 -20.62
CA ALA A 879 3.33 36.13 -20.02
C ALA A 879 3.00 35.69 -18.57
N GLU A 880 2.18 36.45 -17.84
CA GLU A 880 1.81 36.19 -16.45
C GLU A 880 0.35 35.75 -16.33
N ASP A 881 -0.57 36.44 -17.05
CA ASP A 881 -2.01 36.14 -17.02
C ASP A 881 -2.41 35.29 -18.25
N ASN A 882 -2.13 34.01 -18.22
CA ASN A 882 -2.43 33.05 -19.29
C ASN A 882 -3.05 31.75 -18.75
N VAL A 883 -3.59 30.94 -19.64
CA VAL A 883 -4.34 29.72 -19.29
C VAL A 883 -3.50 28.66 -18.59
N LEU A 884 -2.17 28.64 -18.76
CA LEU A 884 -1.27 27.67 -18.11
C LEU A 884 -0.95 28.11 -16.68
N ASN A 885 -0.55 29.36 -16.48
CA ASN A 885 -0.19 29.87 -15.15
C ASN A 885 -1.39 29.92 -14.21
N ASN A 886 -2.61 30.06 -14.78
CA ASN A 886 -3.85 30.11 -14.01
C ASN A 886 -4.56 28.74 -13.87
N ALA A 887 -4.10 27.71 -14.56
CA ALA A 887 -4.70 26.38 -14.44
C ALA A 887 -4.48 25.75 -13.01
N PRO A 888 -5.39 24.87 -12.56
CA PRO A 888 -6.62 24.48 -13.22
C PRO A 888 -7.76 25.48 -12.92
N HIS A 889 -8.75 25.55 -13.82
CA HIS A 889 -9.89 26.46 -13.71
C HIS A 889 -11.09 25.73 -13.11
N THR A 890 -11.66 26.28 -12.04
CA THR A 890 -12.86 25.72 -11.39
C THR A 890 -14.14 26.15 -12.10
N LEU A 891 -15.24 25.39 -11.91
CA LEU A 891 -16.55 25.78 -12.39
C LEU A 891 -16.98 27.13 -11.79
N ALA A 892 -16.72 27.37 -10.51
CA ALA A 892 -17.03 28.62 -9.83
C ALA A 892 -16.36 29.83 -10.50
N GLU A 893 -15.07 29.70 -10.86
CA GLU A 893 -14.33 30.75 -11.54
C GLU A 893 -14.86 31.03 -12.95
N VAL A 894 -15.05 29.95 -13.74
CA VAL A 894 -15.53 30.10 -15.14
C VAL A 894 -16.95 30.62 -15.22
N SER A 895 -17.81 30.35 -14.23
CA SER A 895 -19.20 30.82 -14.17
C SER A 895 -19.39 32.14 -13.42
N ALA A 896 -18.36 32.73 -12.80
CA ALA A 896 -18.46 34.00 -12.10
C ALA A 896 -18.90 35.16 -13.03
N ASP A 897 -19.60 36.16 -12.51
CA ASP A 897 -20.04 37.31 -13.31
C ASP A 897 -18.84 38.13 -13.81
N ASP A 898 -17.80 38.28 -12.96
CA ASP A 898 -16.58 38.99 -13.31
C ASP A 898 -15.54 38.02 -13.91
N TRP A 899 -14.97 38.41 -15.04
CA TRP A 899 -13.84 37.72 -15.66
C TRP A 899 -12.73 38.72 -15.92
N THR A 900 -11.64 38.61 -15.22
CA THR A 900 -10.55 39.61 -15.25
C THR A 900 -9.33 39.14 -16.02
N HIS A 901 -9.34 37.92 -16.53
CA HIS A 901 -8.21 37.33 -17.27
C HIS A 901 -8.13 37.87 -18.71
N ALA A 902 -6.91 37.91 -19.24
CA ALA A 902 -6.60 38.36 -20.59
C ALA A 902 -7.08 37.38 -21.70
N TYR A 903 -7.52 36.19 -21.34
CA TYR A 903 -7.99 35.12 -22.23
C TYR A 903 -9.49 34.82 -22.01
N PRO A 904 -10.19 34.20 -23.01
CA PRO A 904 -11.62 33.95 -22.90
C PRO A 904 -11.96 32.80 -21.96
N ARG A 905 -13.13 32.85 -21.31
CA ARG A 905 -13.69 31.79 -20.45
C ARG A 905 -13.78 30.43 -21.15
N SER A 906 -14.11 30.43 -22.46
CA SER A 906 -14.18 29.21 -23.27
C SER A 906 -12.84 28.51 -23.36
N GLN A 907 -11.73 29.26 -23.50
CA GLN A 907 -10.39 28.70 -23.53
C GLN A 907 -10.02 28.13 -22.14
N ALA A 908 -10.40 28.80 -21.06
CA ALA A 908 -10.19 28.32 -19.68
C ALA A 908 -10.91 27.00 -19.43
N GLY A 909 -12.23 26.97 -19.58
CA GLY A 909 -13.07 25.87 -19.18
C GLY A 909 -13.26 24.76 -20.21
N PHE A 910 -13.19 25.09 -21.49
CA PHE A 910 -13.51 24.19 -22.61
C PHE A 910 -12.48 24.37 -23.74
N PRO A 911 -11.21 24.03 -23.49
CA PRO A 911 -10.11 24.30 -24.42
C PRO A 911 -10.28 23.63 -25.79
N THR A 912 -10.90 22.46 -25.86
CA THR A 912 -11.25 21.75 -27.10
C THR A 912 -12.66 21.13 -26.98
N PRO A 913 -13.29 20.76 -28.11
CA PRO A 913 -14.58 20.05 -28.08
C PRO A 913 -14.49 18.71 -27.32
N GLU A 914 -13.39 17.99 -27.46
CA GLU A 914 -13.12 16.72 -26.78
C GLU A 914 -13.00 16.93 -25.28
N ALA A 915 -12.29 17.99 -24.84
CA ALA A 915 -12.19 18.35 -23.43
C ALA A 915 -13.57 18.73 -22.85
N ALA A 916 -14.43 19.39 -23.66
CA ALA A 916 -15.79 19.71 -23.24
C ALA A 916 -16.67 18.45 -23.05
N ALA A 917 -16.50 17.43 -23.92
CA ALA A 917 -17.25 16.17 -23.86
C ALA A 917 -16.86 15.30 -22.64
N HIS A 918 -15.59 15.39 -22.22
CA HIS A 918 -15.01 14.61 -21.11
C HIS A 918 -14.68 15.49 -19.88
N LYS A 919 -15.43 16.57 -19.67
CA LYS A 919 -15.10 17.58 -18.65
C LYS A 919 -15.26 17.04 -17.24
N VAL A 920 -14.15 17.04 -16.49
CA VAL A 920 -14.11 16.91 -15.04
C VAL A 920 -13.72 18.28 -14.47
N TRP A 921 -14.54 18.81 -13.57
CA TRP A 921 -14.26 20.08 -12.94
C TRP A 921 -13.44 19.90 -11.67
N PRO A 922 -12.25 20.52 -11.54
CA PRO A 922 -11.55 20.57 -10.26
C PRO A 922 -12.40 21.32 -9.24
N SER A 923 -12.47 20.80 -8.03
CA SER A 923 -13.29 21.40 -6.96
C SER A 923 -12.62 22.61 -6.30
N VAL A 924 -11.30 22.77 -6.48
CA VAL A 924 -10.48 23.89 -6.01
C VAL A 924 -9.52 24.35 -7.11
N GLY A 925 -9.11 25.62 -7.06
CA GLY A 925 -8.03 26.14 -7.90
C GLY A 925 -6.65 25.60 -7.46
N ARG A 926 -5.57 26.11 -8.07
CA ARG A 926 -4.20 25.70 -7.73
C ARG A 926 -3.94 25.86 -6.24
N VAL A 927 -3.50 24.77 -5.59
CA VAL A 927 -3.30 24.71 -4.14
C VAL A 927 -1.99 25.38 -3.73
N ASP A 928 -2.03 26.26 -2.71
CA ASP A 928 -0.84 26.87 -2.10
C ASP A 928 -0.17 25.88 -1.13
N ASN A 929 0.79 25.12 -1.64
CA ASN A 929 1.55 24.16 -0.85
C ASN A 929 2.38 24.81 0.27
N ALA A 930 2.94 25.98 0.03
CA ALA A 930 3.79 26.68 1.00
C ALA A 930 2.99 27.24 2.18
N TYR A 931 1.78 27.69 1.94
CA TYR A 931 0.88 28.13 3.01
C TYR A 931 0.53 26.98 3.95
N GLY A 932 0.10 25.82 3.40
CA GLY A 932 -0.28 24.65 4.18
C GLY A 932 0.85 24.06 5.02
N ASP A 933 2.10 24.05 4.52
CA ASP A 933 3.26 23.57 5.29
C ASP A 933 3.67 24.53 6.43
N ARG A 934 3.36 25.82 6.31
CA ARG A 934 3.60 26.82 7.37
C ARG A 934 2.47 26.83 8.41
N ASN A 935 1.27 26.44 8.04
CA ASN A 935 0.06 26.46 8.87
C ASN A 935 -0.54 25.06 8.97
N LEU A 936 0.21 24.10 9.52
CA LEU A 936 -0.17 22.70 9.54
C LEU A 936 -1.45 22.45 10.36
N VAL A 937 -2.50 22.03 9.69
CA VAL A 937 -3.76 21.52 10.27
C VAL A 937 -4.01 20.14 9.64
N CYS A 938 -3.95 19.06 10.42
CA CYS A 938 -4.02 17.68 9.95
C CYS A 938 -5.16 16.85 10.59
N SER A 939 -6.15 17.52 11.12
CA SER A 939 -7.45 16.97 11.56
C SER A 939 -8.58 17.81 10.96
N CYS A 940 -9.82 17.34 11.06
CA CYS A 940 -10.99 18.10 10.59
C CYS A 940 -10.97 19.48 11.25
N PRO A 941 -10.90 20.57 10.47
CA PRO A 941 -10.81 21.91 11.04
C PRO A 941 -12.16 22.33 11.63
N PRO A 942 -12.17 23.23 12.61
CA PRO A 942 -13.44 23.75 13.16
C PRO A 942 -14.27 24.41 12.06
N MET A 943 -15.60 24.39 12.23
CA MET A 943 -16.55 24.86 11.21
C MET A 943 -16.31 26.30 10.76
N GLU A 944 -15.74 27.12 11.63
CA GLU A 944 -15.36 28.51 11.33
C GLU A 944 -14.28 28.62 10.25
N ALA A 945 -13.49 27.58 10.05
CA ALA A 945 -12.47 27.53 8.99
C ALA A 945 -13.08 27.32 7.59
N TYR A 946 -14.37 26.94 7.51
CA TYR A 946 -15.12 26.81 6.25
C TYR A 946 -16.04 27.99 5.97
N ALA A 947 -16.09 29.00 6.86
CA ALA A 947 -16.93 30.20 6.75
C ALA A 947 -16.20 31.33 5.89
#